data_e5d8d1904f049eefd24b36aefc29e3b7
#
_entry.id   e5d8d1904f049eefd24b36aefc29e3b7
#
_cell.length_a   1.000
_cell.length_b   1.000
_cell.length_c   1.000
_cell.angle_alpha   90.00
_cell.angle_beta   90.00
_cell.angle_gamma   90.00
#
_symmetry.space_group_name_H-M   'P 1'
#
loop_
_entity.id
_entity.type
_entity.pdbx_description
1 polymer ?
#
loop_
_entity_poly.entity_id
_entity_poly.type
_entity_poly.pdbx_seq_one_letter_code
_entity_poly.pdbx_strand_id
1 'polypeptide(L)'
;MTKITELAKGHWPQILGALAGLSSDQLTDKHQPCPLCGGRDRYRFDDQDGSGSWFCNQCGGPSQSGGAGNGMELLMRRTGWTFKEAAERVEQHLGIAPQRPEPPTKGAEHVWRYSEAFLVCRFPGKKIRPLWWSGSRWEWKAPPAPRPLLNLSQLRIHTGTVLVVEGEKAADAAARLYPRAVVTTWPSGCKAIDKTDWSPLTGRRVILWPDADAVGQHAMDQLAQKLLRLPVDRVQMVTPPAGVPEGWDLADATWSVDEAAAYIKANLSQPLELDPEPEQPELQPETEPEQPDLDPNAHYTCLGFDGDAYYYRPHSTGQVLRLSRSAHTSTNLVALAPLDYWKQIAGSDRGGVDWTQAAATLFAINADRGVYNPDRIRGRGAWWDEKRTILHLGDRLIVNGRTHPVLRPFDSSYLYQRMSELTGPGAVAPLTDPEAYAICELVERFHWEVPASGLLLAGWVTLAPICGALPWRPHVWLTAAAGSGKSAILDRYVAPLLADMGLIVAGNTTEAGLRQTLRCDALPVVFDEAESNEKADQVRMQNILALARVASSESHATMLKGSPGGDVTRFNIRSMFLMSSIATALKQGADRSRFAQLTLRSPTEIPKEQRIAHWEALDRDLDHHIDADTGRRLIARTVGLIPTIRQSVRVFTRVAAEHFDSQRLGDQYGTLLAGAWSLMSSQVPTDVEARELIKQNDWEPYSQSTEVPDEQRCIRRILQHQLRVETEEKTCTRTIGELVEIAMHHQADRDVMPSTARHTLERYGLMVDQETATLIVSNTAEAIAIILRDTQWTHSWGTLLSRLKGATKIGPTRFKGCGTVSRAVALQIGDL
;
A
#
# COMPACT_ATOMS: atom_id res chain seq x y z
N MET A 1 5.85 -14.65 34.17
CA MET A 1 7.23 -14.20 33.89
C MET A 1 8.10 -15.24 33.18
N THR A 2 7.82 -16.53 33.28
CA THR A 2 8.69 -17.64 32.87
C THR A 2 8.68 -17.99 31.39
N LYS A 3 7.65 -17.59 30.62
CA LYS A 3 7.40 -18.13 29.26
C LYS A 3 8.28 -17.54 28.16
N ILE A 4 8.52 -16.21 28.15
CA ILE A 4 9.26 -15.55 27.07
C ILE A 4 10.79 -15.81 27.15
N THR A 5 11.35 -15.86 28.36
CA THR A 5 12.76 -16.19 28.55
C THR A 5 13.08 -17.61 28.17
N GLU A 6 12.14 -18.54 28.34
CA GLU A 6 12.27 -19.93 27.86
C GLU A 6 12.17 -20.04 26.35
N LEU A 7 11.25 -19.29 25.72
CA LEU A 7 11.11 -19.25 24.27
C LEU A 7 12.31 -18.58 23.58
N ALA A 8 12.96 -17.63 24.26
CA ALA A 8 14.17 -16.97 23.78
C ALA A 8 15.46 -17.79 24.00
N LYS A 9 15.36 -18.92 24.69
CA LYS A 9 16.48 -19.79 24.99
C LYS A 9 17.16 -20.32 23.71
N GLY A 10 18.46 -20.16 23.59
CA GLY A 10 19.24 -20.50 22.41
C GLY A 10 19.21 -19.43 21.29
N HIS A 11 18.40 -18.37 21.41
CA HIS A 11 18.30 -17.29 20.44
C HIS A 11 18.93 -15.98 20.92
N TRP A 12 19.46 -15.93 22.15
CA TRP A 12 19.97 -14.70 22.74
C TRP A 12 21.06 -13.99 21.96
N PRO A 13 22.04 -14.64 21.32
CA PRO A 13 23.02 -13.94 20.50
C PRO A 13 22.38 -13.15 19.35
N GLN A 14 21.35 -13.73 18.70
CA GLN A 14 20.63 -13.08 17.61
C GLN A 14 19.76 -11.92 18.12
N ILE A 15 19.05 -12.13 19.23
CA ILE A 15 18.19 -11.13 19.89
C ILE A 15 19.01 -9.93 20.33
N LEU A 16 20.14 -10.16 21.02
CA LEU A 16 21.01 -9.10 21.53
C LEU A 16 21.72 -8.36 20.40
N GLY A 17 22.10 -9.05 19.35
CA GLY A 17 22.64 -8.43 18.14
C GLY A 17 21.62 -7.49 17.48
N ALA A 18 20.39 -7.96 17.29
CA ALA A 18 19.35 -7.21 16.61
C ALA A 18 18.74 -6.09 17.45
N LEU A 19 18.44 -6.35 18.74
CA LEU A 19 17.68 -5.43 19.58
C LEU A 19 18.54 -4.54 20.50
N ALA A 20 19.75 -5.02 20.89
CA ALA A 20 20.68 -4.28 21.75
C ALA A 20 21.88 -3.69 20.99
N GLY A 21 22.02 -4.00 19.70
CA GLY A 21 23.12 -3.54 18.86
C GLY A 21 24.48 -4.09 19.28
N LEU A 22 24.53 -5.29 19.86
CA LEU A 22 25.78 -5.95 20.23
C LEU A 22 26.41 -6.65 19.03
N SER A 23 27.72 -6.46 18.84
CA SER A 23 28.44 -7.13 17.76
C SER A 23 28.68 -8.61 18.10
N SER A 24 28.90 -9.43 17.08
CA SER A 24 29.24 -10.85 17.27
C SER A 24 30.45 -11.05 18.19
N ASP A 25 31.40 -10.13 18.14
CA ASP A 25 32.59 -10.18 18.99
C ASP A 25 32.26 -9.95 20.48
N GLN A 26 31.20 -9.20 20.77
CA GLN A 26 30.71 -8.94 22.13
C GLN A 26 29.83 -10.08 22.68
N LEU A 27 29.49 -11.05 21.87
CA LEU A 27 28.64 -12.19 22.21
C LEU A 27 29.48 -13.50 22.22
N THR A 28 30.70 -13.45 22.79
CA THR A 28 31.63 -14.58 22.92
C THR A 28 32.06 -14.79 24.38
N ASP A 29 32.54 -15.96 24.68
CA ASP A 29 33.06 -16.37 26.01
C ASP A 29 34.43 -15.77 26.33
N LYS A 30 35.00 -14.99 25.39
CA LYS A 30 36.30 -14.33 25.62
C LYS A 30 36.12 -13.05 26.42
N HIS A 31 37.09 -12.80 27.29
CA HIS A 31 37.17 -11.55 28.04
C HIS A 31 37.34 -10.35 27.08
N GLN A 32 36.53 -9.31 27.25
CA GLN A 32 36.46 -8.18 26.33
C GLN A 32 35.89 -6.93 27.00
N PRO A 33 35.85 -5.77 26.30
CA PRO A 33 35.19 -4.56 26.78
C PRO A 33 33.68 -4.79 27.05
N CYS A 34 33.22 -4.34 28.22
CA CYS A 34 31.81 -4.50 28.59
C CYS A 34 30.90 -3.55 27.78
N PRO A 35 29.82 -4.06 27.18
CA PRO A 35 28.88 -3.21 26.43
C PRO A 35 28.09 -2.23 27.33
N LEU A 36 28.10 -2.44 28.67
CA LEU A 36 27.38 -1.58 29.62
C LEU A 36 28.29 -0.54 30.28
N CYS A 37 29.49 -0.92 30.70
CA CYS A 37 30.40 -0.07 31.50
C CYS A 37 31.78 0.16 30.88
N GLY A 38 32.06 -0.35 29.69
CA GLY A 38 33.34 -0.22 28.98
C GLY A 38 34.46 -1.03 29.63
N GLY A 39 35.72 -0.54 29.51
CA GLY A 39 36.92 -1.23 30.00
C GLY A 39 37.55 -2.13 28.95
N ARG A 40 38.63 -2.83 29.25
CA ARG A 40 39.36 -3.64 28.24
C ARG A 40 39.05 -5.13 28.30
N ASP A 41 38.88 -5.70 29.51
CA ASP A 41 38.90 -7.14 29.76
C ASP A 41 38.00 -7.50 30.95
N ARG A 42 36.74 -7.09 30.89
CA ARG A 42 35.80 -7.13 32.02
C ARG A 42 34.58 -7.99 31.83
N TYR A 43 34.23 -8.24 30.58
CA TYR A 43 32.93 -8.82 30.18
C TYR A 43 33.18 -10.07 29.36
N ARG A 44 32.33 -11.06 29.55
CA ARG A 44 32.18 -12.23 28.68
C ARG A 44 30.75 -12.64 28.60
N PHE A 45 30.38 -13.20 27.46
CA PHE A 45 29.05 -13.74 27.20
C PHE A 45 29.16 -15.26 27.14
N ASP A 46 28.75 -15.95 28.20
CA ASP A 46 28.97 -17.37 28.34
C ASP A 46 27.95 -18.23 27.60
N ASP A 47 26.68 -17.88 27.63
CA ASP A 47 25.51 -18.54 26.99
C ASP A 47 25.56 -20.09 26.96
N GLN A 48 26.13 -20.73 27.98
CA GLN A 48 26.36 -22.18 28.01
C GLN A 48 25.09 -23.02 28.00
N ASP A 49 24.03 -22.50 28.62
CA ASP A 49 22.71 -23.13 28.70
C ASP A 49 21.68 -22.53 27.75
N GLY A 50 22.10 -21.61 26.86
CA GLY A 50 21.24 -20.89 25.94
C GLY A 50 20.38 -19.81 26.58
N SER A 51 20.59 -19.46 27.86
CA SER A 51 19.85 -18.42 28.56
C SER A 51 20.34 -16.98 28.28
N GLY A 52 21.43 -16.84 27.51
CA GLY A 52 22.09 -15.56 27.26
C GLY A 52 22.91 -15.11 28.46
N SER A 53 23.47 -16.06 29.27
CA SER A 53 24.22 -15.75 30.47
C SER A 53 25.46 -14.91 30.15
N TRP A 54 25.70 -13.90 30.97
CA TRP A 54 26.83 -12.98 30.83
C TRP A 54 27.42 -12.63 32.20
N PHE A 55 28.67 -12.20 32.21
CA PHE A 55 29.37 -11.77 33.41
C PHE A 55 30.23 -10.53 33.12
N CYS A 56 30.24 -9.56 34.05
CA CYS A 56 31.15 -8.43 34.04
C CYS A 56 31.63 -8.14 35.48
N ASN A 57 32.94 -8.07 35.69
CA ASN A 57 33.53 -7.86 37.01
C ASN A 57 33.33 -6.45 37.59
N GLN A 58 32.70 -5.51 36.88
CA GLN A 58 32.47 -4.11 37.30
C GLN A 58 31.00 -3.66 37.25
N CYS A 59 30.10 -4.40 36.58
CA CYS A 59 28.70 -4.01 36.44
C CYS A 59 27.83 -4.24 37.70
N GLY A 60 28.40 -4.64 38.82
CA GLY A 60 27.73 -4.67 40.11
C GLY A 60 27.64 -3.26 40.70
N GLY A 61 26.59 -3.01 41.53
CA GLY A 61 26.45 -1.75 42.25
C GLY A 61 27.59 -1.54 43.27
N PRO A 62 27.64 -0.37 43.98
CA PRO A 62 28.77 0.00 44.86
C PRO A 62 29.11 -0.98 45.98
N SER A 63 28.27 -1.96 46.25
CA SER A 63 28.44 -2.97 47.31
C SER A 63 28.65 -4.40 46.80
N GLN A 64 28.73 -4.62 45.47
CA GLN A 64 28.94 -5.95 44.88
C GLN A 64 30.04 -5.93 43.81
N SER A 65 31.04 -6.80 43.96
CA SER A 65 32.10 -7.03 43.00
C SER A 65 31.57 -7.88 41.83
N GLY A 66 31.14 -7.24 40.77
CA GLY A 66 30.73 -7.87 39.53
C GLY A 66 29.21 -7.94 39.29
N GLY A 67 28.78 -7.96 38.04
CA GLY A 67 27.40 -8.16 37.56
C GLY A 67 27.31 -9.38 36.67
N ALA A 68 26.30 -10.21 36.91
CA ALA A 68 25.96 -11.34 36.07
C ALA A 68 24.46 -11.35 35.82
N GLY A 69 24.03 -11.95 34.74
CA GLY A 69 22.62 -12.05 34.42
C GLY A 69 22.34 -12.90 33.19
N ASN A 70 21.10 -12.93 32.76
CA ASN A 70 20.67 -13.60 31.55
C ASN A 70 20.52 -12.62 30.38
N GLY A 71 20.21 -13.13 29.19
CA GLY A 71 20.07 -12.32 27.98
C GLY A 71 18.97 -11.23 28.07
N MET A 72 17.87 -11.52 28.77
CA MET A 72 16.80 -10.51 28.98
C MET A 72 17.30 -9.34 29.84
N GLU A 73 18.06 -9.65 30.88
CA GLU A 73 18.63 -8.64 31.77
C GLU A 73 19.68 -7.78 31.07
N LEU A 74 20.52 -8.40 30.23
CA LEU A 74 21.50 -7.68 29.41
C LEU A 74 20.79 -6.75 28.43
N LEU A 75 19.71 -7.23 27.77
CA LEU A 75 18.90 -6.45 26.86
C LEU A 75 18.30 -5.22 27.57
N MET A 76 17.64 -5.44 28.71
CA MET A 76 17.03 -4.36 29.49
C MET A 76 18.06 -3.33 29.96
N ARG A 77 19.20 -3.77 30.48
CA ARG A 77 20.26 -2.85 30.93
C ARG A 77 20.92 -2.08 29.81
N ARG A 78 21.02 -2.67 28.62
CA ARG A 78 21.61 -2.03 27.45
C ARG A 78 20.69 -1.01 26.79
N THR A 79 19.40 -1.30 26.75
CA THR A 79 18.38 -0.48 26.05
C THR A 79 17.64 0.49 26.97
N GLY A 80 17.67 0.24 28.30
CA GLY A 80 16.87 0.99 29.26
C GLY A 80 15.38 0.58 29.28
N TRP A 81 14.99 -0.45 28.54
CA TRP A 81 13.60 -0.89 28.48
C TRP A 81 13.14 -1.58 29.77
N THR A 82 11.85 -1.42 30.07
CA THR A 82 11.19 -2.24 31.08
C THR A 82 11.11 -3.70 30.63
N PHE A 83 10.91 -4.62 31.57
CA PHE A 83 10.73 -6.04 31.22
C PHE A 83 9.60 -6.26 30.20
N LYS A 84 8.52 -5.51 30.34
CA LYS A 84 7.36 -5.60 29.42
C LYS A 84 7.74 -5.18 27.99
N GLU A 85 8.40 -4.05 27.83
CA GLU A 85 8.84 -3.55 26.52
C GLU A 85 9.88 -4.48 25.88
N ALA A 86 10.83 -5.00 26.67
CA ALA A 86 11.82 -5.94 26.20
C ALA A 86 11.17 -7.27 25.77
N ALA A 87 10.21 -7.78 26.55
CA ALA A 87 9.48 -9.01 26.22
C ALA A 87 8.67 -8.88 24.93
N GLU A 88 7.91 -7.79 24.75
CA GLU A 88 7.13 -7.52 23.54
C GLU A 88 8.02 -7.47 22.28
N ARG A 89 9.19 -6.85 22.36
CA ARG A 89 10.14 -6.77 21.25
C ARG A 89 10.85 -8.09 20.95
N VAL A 90 11.13 -8.89 21.98
CA VAL A 90 11.66 -10.25 21.83
C VAL A 90 10.63 -11.16 21.16
N GLU A 91 9.36 -11.09 21.57
CA GLU A 91 8.26 -11.82 20.92
C GLU A 91 8.14 -11.45 19.44
N GLN A 92 8.17 -10.15 19.13
CA GLN A 92 8.12 -9.64 17.76
C GLN A 92 9.33 -10.12 16.93
N HIS A 93 10.53 -10.08 17.50
CA HIS A 93 11.76 -10.52 16.82
C HIS A 93 11.76 -12.02 16.54
N LEU A 94 11.21 -12.82 17.44
CA LEU A 94 11.09 -14.28 17.28
C LEU A 94 9.90 -14.69 16.40
N GLY A 95 9.10 -13.73 15.90
CA GLY A 95 7.91 -14.02 15.10
C GLY A 95 6.81 -14.76 15.86
N ILE A 96 6.83 -14.68 17.19
CA ILE A 96 5.84 -15.32 18.05
C ILE A 96 4.58 -14.44 17.99
N ALA A 97 3.53 -14.91 17.31
CA ALA A 97 2.24 -14.24 17.35
C ALA A 97 1.76 -14.19 18.81
N PRO A 98 1.36 -13.00 19.33
CA PRO A 98 0.89 -12.89 20.70
C PRO A 98 -0.28 -13.85 20.92
N GLN A 99 -0.13 -14.84 21.80
CA GLN A 99 -1.22 -15.72 22.18
C GLN A 99 -2.26 -14.85 22.89
N ARG A 100 -3.44 -14.71 22.25
CA ARG A 100 -4.57 -13.99 22.84
C ARG A 100 -4.93 -14.64 24.16
N PRO A 101 -4.88 -13.93 25.29
CA PRO A 101 -5.29 -14.48 26.57
C PRO A 101 -6.79 -14.83 26.52
N GLU A 102 -7.21 -15.79 27.30
CA GLU A 102 -8.62 -16.17 27.40
C GLU A 102 -9.48 -14.95 27.76
N PRO A 103 -10.65 -14.79 27.11
CA PRO A 103 -11.53 -13.68 27.43
C PRO A 103 -12.02 -13.75 28.87
N PRO A 104 -12.06 -12.63 29.63
CA PRO A 104 -12.48 -12.60 31.04
C PRO A 104 -14.01 -12.70 31.16
N THR A 105 -14.58 -13.82 30.76
CA THR A 105 -16.05 -14.06 30.76
C THR A 105 -16.59 -14.69 32.02
N LYS A 106 -15.76 -14.81 33.08
CA LYS A 106 -16.15 -15.43 34.36
C LYS A 106 -17.37 -14.71 34.97
N GLY A 107 -18.41 -15.47 35.26
CA GLY A 107 -19.67 -14.93 35.82
C GLY A 107 -20.71 -14.53 34.77
N ALA A 108 -20.42 -14.66 33.48
CA ALA A 108 -21.43 -14.51 32.44
C ALA A 108 -22.37 -15.73 32.42
N GLU A 109 -23.68 -15.50 32.34
CA GLU A 109 -24.70 -16.52 32.16
C GLU A 109 -24.72 -17.08 30.74
N HIS A 110 -24.40 -16.21 29.76
CA HIS A 110 -24.31 -16.56 28.35
C HIS A 110 -23.27 -15.71 27.63
N VAL A 111 -22.60 -16.27 26.60
CA VAL A 111 -21.58 -15.60 25.81
C VAL A 111 -21.84 -15.85 24.32
N TRP A 112 -22.24 -14.81 23.60
CA TRP A 112 -22.37 -14.85 22.14
C TRP A 112 -21.06 -14.44 21.47
N ARG A 113 -20.66 -15.24 20.51
CA ARG A 113 -19.38 -15.09 19.82
C ARG A 113 -19.59 -14.54 18.40
N TYR A 114 -19.32 -13.25 18.21
CA TYR A 114 -19.37 -12.60 16.89
C TYR A 114 -18.12 -12.90 16.07
N SER A 115 -16.99 -12.97 16.75
CA SER A 115 -15.70 -13.39 16.18
C SER A 115 -14.79 -13.87 17.31
N GLU A 116 -13.61 -14.35 16.97
CA GLU A 116 -12.61 -14.67 17.99
C GLU A 116 -12.16 -13.46 18.82
N ALA A 117 -12.29 -12.24 18.26
CA ALA A 117 -11.90 -10.99 18.90
C ALA A 117 -13.07 -10.21 19.49
N PHE A 118 -14.33 -10.64 19.27
CA PHE A 118 -15.49 -9.90 19.72
C PHE A 118 -16.59 -10.83 20.25
N LEU A 119 -16.95 -10.61 21.50
CA LEU A 119 -17.95 -11.36 22.26
C LEU A 119 -19.00 -10.40 22.81
N VAL A 120 -20.20 -10.88 23.03
CA VAL A 120 -21.22 -10.21 23.82
C VAL A 120 -21.60 -11.12 24.98
N CYS A 121 -21.50 -10.62 26.21
CA CYS A 121 -21.70 -11.39 27.43
C CYS A 121 -22.94 -10.91 28.16
N ARG A 122 -23.78 -11.85 28.60
CA ARG A 122 -24.92 -11.59 29.44
C ARG A 122 -24.60 -11.97 30.90
N PHE A 123 -24.81 -11.08 31.80
CA PHE A 123 -24.61 -11.25 33.24
C PHE A 123 -25.96 -11.25 34.00
N PRO A 124 -25.98 -11.72 35.25
CA PRO A 124 -27.18 -11.67 36.10
C PRO A 124 -27.81 -10.27 36.14
N GLY A 125 -29.14 -10.21 36.15
CA GLY A 125 -29.91 -8.97 36.13
C GLY A 125 -30.02 -8.34 34.73
N LYS A 126 -30.00 -9.16 33.67
CA LYS A 126 -30.17 -8.75 32.26
C LYS A 126 -29.09 -7.76 31.76
N LYS A 127 -27.93 -7.71 32.39
CA LYS A 127 -26.81 -6.81 31.98
C LYS A 127 -26.06 -7.43 30.80
N ILE A 128 -26.20 -6.83 29.62
CA ILE A 128 -25.46 -7.21 28.40
C ILE A 128 -24.25 -6.30 28.25
N ARG A 129 -23.05 -6.89 28.03
CA ARG A 129 -21.80 -6.16 27.89
C ARG A 129 -20.99 -6.72 26.73
N PRO A 130 -20.63 -5.89 25.76
CA PRO A 130 -19.69 -6.28 24.72
C PRO A 130 -18.26 -6.36 25.28
N LEU A 131 -17.50 -7.33 24.80
CA LEU A 131 -16.10 -7.58 25.16
C LEU A 131 -15.29 -7.74 23.87
N TRP A 132 -14.32 -6.84 23.68
CA TRP A 132 -13.55 -6.80 22.45
C TRP A 132 -12.04 -6.86 22.74
N TRP A 133 -11.30 -7.57 21.89
CA TRP A 133 -9.85 -7.66 21.89
C TRP A 133 -9.26 -6.50 21.08
N SER A 134 -8.61 -5.53 21.74
CA SER A 134 -8.04 -4.32 21.10
C SER A 134 -6.72 -4.56 20.36
N GLY A 135 -6.26 -5.81 20.27
CA GLY A 135 -4.93 -6.17 19.76
C GLY A 135 -3.92 -6.42 20.86
N SER A 136 -4.11 -5.84 22.06
CA SER A 136 -3.22 -5.97 23.21
C SER A 136 -3.90 -6.47 24.48
N ARG A 137 -5.20 -6.17 24.65
CA ARG A 137 -5.98 -6.57 25.85
C ARG A 137 -7.46 -6.71 25.52
N TRP A 138 -8.21 -7.43 26.38
CA TRP A 138 -9.66 -7.46 26.36
C TRP A 138 -10.24 -6.20 27.01
N GLU A 139 -11.16 -5.55 26.30
CA GLU A 139 -11.84 -4.33 26.77
C GLU A 139 -13.35 -4.52 26.76
N TRP A 140 -14.01 -4.11 27.85
CA TRP A 140 -15.48 -4.17 28.00
C TRP A 140 -16.16 -3.03 27.22
N LYS A 141 -16.01 -3.07 25.90
CA LYS A 141 -16.65 -2.18 24.93
C LYS A 141 -16.85 -2.88 23.60
N ALA A 142 -17.73 -2.33 22.75
CA ALA A 142 -17.86 -2.80 21.37
C ALA A 142 -16.66 -2.38 20.51
N PRO A 143 -16.29 -3.14 19.46
CA PRO A 143 -15.26 -2.73 18.52
C PRO A 143 -15.66 -1.45 17.77
N PRO A 144 -14.68 -0.73 17.16
CA PRO A 144 -14.97 0.31 16.18
C PRO A 144 -15.86 -0.21 15.05
N ALA A 145 -16.59 0.69 14.41
CA ALA A 145 -17.34 0.34 13.19
C ALA A 145 -16.38 0.09 12.01
N PRO A 146 -16.75 -0.78 11.05
CA PRO A 146 -17.99 -1.56 10.99
C PRO A 146 -17.93 -2.82 11.86
N ARG A 147 -19.03 -3.12 12.57
CA ARG A 147 -19.14 -4.27 13.48
C ARG A 147 -19.69 -5.50 12.77
N PRO A 148 -19.18 -6.70 13.06
CA PRO A 148 -19.66 -7.92 12.43
C PRO A 148 -21.07 -8.28 12.89
N LEU A 149 -21.75 -9.08 12.06
CA LEU A 149 -23.01 -9.76 12.39
C LEU A 149 -22.75 -11.02 13.22
N LEU A 150 -23.72 -11.42 14.04
CA LEU A 150 -23.73 -12.72 14.71
C LEU A 150 -23.81 -13.83 13.65
N ASN A 151 -23.21 -14.99 13.92
CA ASN A 151 -23.21 -16.14 13.01
C ASN A 151 -22.63 -15.85 11.61
N LEU A 152 -21.67 -14.93 11.51
CA LEU A 152 -21.03 -14.53 10.26
C LEU A 152 -20.41 -15.70 9.47
N SER A 153 -19.88 -16.71 10.16
CA SER A 153 -19.37 -17.94 9.53
C SER A 153 -20.46 -18.72 8.82
N GLN A 154 -21.64 -18.84 9.42
CA GLN A 154 -22.80 -19.50 8.81
C GLN A 154 -23.32 -18.70 7.60
N LEU A 155 -23.36 -17.36 7.72
CA LEU A 155 -23.71 -16.50 6.59
C LEU A 155 -22.79 -16.67 5.38
N ARG A 156 -21.52 -17.02 5.58
CA ARG A 156 -20.56 -17.27 4.49
C ARG A 156 -20.70 -18.62 3.82
N ILE A 157 -21.14 -19.61 4.56
CA ILE A 157 -21.20 -21.02 4.08
C ILE A 157 -22.58 -21.34 3.46
N HIS A 158 -23.67 -20.88 4.06
CA HIS A 158 -25.02 -21.18 3.63
C HIS A 158 -25.61 -20.07 2.76
N THR A 159 -26.22 -20.44 1.63
CA THR A 159 -26.85 -19.51 0.68
C THR A 159 -28.36 -19.32 0.89
N GLY A 160 -28.93 -19.94 1.90
CA GLY A 160 -30.38 -19.90 2.22
C GLY A 160 -30.88 -18.54 2.68
N THR A 161 -32.17 -18.48 3.01
CA THR A 161 -32.84 -17.30 3.57
C THR A 161 -32.18 -16.89 4.90
N VAL A 162 -32.02 -15.61 5.10
CA VAL A 162 -31.50 -15.02 6.34
C VAL A 162 -32.64 -14.40 7.13
N LEU A 163 -32.76 -14.79 8.39
CA LEU A 163 -33.69 -14.18 9.35
C LEU A 163 -32.92 -13.23 10.27
N VAL A 164 -33.26 -11.96 10.25
CA VAL A 164 -32.66 -10.93 11.08
C VAL A 164 -33.62 -10.55 12.20
N VAL A 165 -33.17 -10.64 13.44
CA VAL A 165 -33.94 -10.33 14.65
C VAL A 165 -33.21 -9.32 15.50
N GLU A 166 -33.89 -8.64 16.40
CA GLU A 166 -33.26 -7.73 17.35
C GLU A 166 -32.77 -8.48 18.59
N GLY A 167 -31.45 -8.37 18.85
CA GLY A 167 -30.84 -8.94 20.04
C GLY A 167 -30.44 -10.43 19.96
N GLU A 168 -29.42 -10.77 20.73
CA GLU A 168 -28.77 -12.07 20.67
C GLU A 168 -29.65 -13.18 21.25
N LYS A 169 -30.47 -12.88 22.27
CA LYS A 169 -31.39 -13.84 22.90
C LYS A 169 -32.50 -14.26 21.91
N ALA A 170 -33.07 -13.26 21.20
CA ALA A 170 -34.05 -13.51 20.15
C ALA A 170 -33.42 -14.32 18.98
N ALA A 171 -32.15 -14.08 18.65
CA ALA A 171 -31.42 -14.83 17.63
C ALA A 171 -31.25 -16.31 18.00
N ASP A 172 -30.92 -16.63 19.25
CA ASP A 172 -30.86 -18.03 19.73
C ASP A 172 -32.22 -18.74 19.67
N ALA A 173 -33.29 -18.04 20.02
CA ALA A 173 -34.63 -18.58 19.95
C ALA A 173 -35.08 -18.75 18.50
N ALA A 174 -34.87 -17.75 17.66
CA ALA A 174 -35.17 -17.82 16.25
C ALA A 174 -34.42 -18.97 15.54
N ALA A 175 -33.16 -19.23 15.89
CA ALA A 175 -32.39 -20.34 15.33
C ALA A 175 -32.98 -21.73 15.68
N ARG A 176 -33.63 -21.85 16.83
CA ARG A 176 -34.35 -23.09 17.21
C ARG A 176 -35.68 -23.23 16.47
N LEU A 177 -36.41 -22.12 16.29
CA LEU A 177 -37.72 -22.10 15.63
C LEU A 177 -37.63 -22.22 14.11
N TYR A 178 -36.53 -21.69 13.52
CA TYR A 178 -36.35 -21.63 12.08
C TYR A 178 -35.03 -22.31 11.64
N PRO A 179 -34.85 -23.63 11.84
CA PRO A 179 -33.59 -24.34 11.61
C PRO A 179 -33.14 -24.39 10.14
N ARG A 180 -34.02 -24.00 9.20
CA ARG A 180 -33.70 -23.90 7.78
C ARG A 180 -33.20 -22.49 7.33
N ALA A 181 -33.29 -21.49 8.22
CA ALA A 181 -32.82 -20.13 7.97
C ALA A 181 -31.49 -19.90 8.68
N VAL A 182 -30.66 -19.03 8.12
CA VAL A 182 -29.51 -18.50 8.85
C VAL A 182 -30.01 -17.33 9.68
N VAL A 183 -29.97 -17.47 11.00
CA VAL A 183 -30.40 -16.41 11.90
C VAL A 183 -29.22 -15.54 12.29
N THR A 184 -29.41 -14.22 12.24
CA THR A 184 -28.43 -13.24 12.64
C THR A 184 -29.03 -12.05 13.37
N THR A 185 -28.19 -11.32 14.05
CA THR A 185 -28.49 -10.04 14.70
C THR A 185 -27.25 -9.16 14.70
N TRP A 186 -27.39 -7.91 15.12
CA TRP A 186 -26.29 -6.95 15.25
C TRP A 186 -26.03 -6.58 16.71
N PRO A 187 -24.81 -6.19 17.09
CA PRO A 187 -24.47 -5.87 18.47
C PRO A 187 -24.86 -4.45 18.85
N SER A 188 -25.29 -4.26 20.09
CA SER A 188 -25.56 -2.96 20.74
C SER A 188 -26.91 -2.28 20.40
N GLY A 189 -27.92 -3.05 19.95
CA GLY A 189 -29.30 -2.60 19.79
C GLY A 189 -29.56 -1.62 18.65
N CYS A 190 -30.79 -1.11 18.57
CA CYS A 190 -31.33 -0.31 17.45
C CYS A 190 -30.46 0.89 17.06
N LYS A 191 -29.78 1.56 17.99
CA LYS A 191 -28.88 2.70 17.70
C LYS A 191 -27.54 2.31 17.02
N ALA A 192 -27.32 1.02 16.77
CA ALA A 192 -26.07 0.53 16.20
C ALA A 192 -26.22 -0.03 14.76
N ILE A 193 -27.37 0.11 14.15
CA ILE A 193 -27.63 -0.32 12.76
C ILE A 193 -26.60 0.26 11.79
N ASP A 194 -26.27 1.56 11.92
CA ASP A 194 -25.28 2.23 11.06
C ASP A 194 -23.82 1.85 11.35
N LYS A 195 -23.56 1.28 12.52
CA LYS A 195 -22.23 0.84 12.92
C LYS A 195 -21.94 -0.62 12.54
N THR A 196 -22.88 -1.31 11.91
CA THR A 196 -22.83 -2.74 11.59
C THR A 196 -22.54 -2.93 10.10
N ASP A 197 -21.73 -3.96 9.79
CA ASP A 197 -21.44 -4.38 8.41
C ASP A 197 -22.56 -5.31 7.90
N TRP A 198 -23.41 -4.78 7.04
CA TRP A 198 -24.50 -5.51 6.42
C TRP A 198 -24.11 -6.13 5.07
N SER A 199 -22.89 -5.92 4.59
CA SER A 199 -22.42 -6.48 3.32
C SER A 199 -22.49 -8.00 3.20
N PRO A 200 -22.43 -8.81 4.32
CA PRO A 200 -22.62 -10.26 4.23
C PRO A 200 -24.02 -10.70 3.79
N LEU A 201 -24.99 -9.78 3.73
CA LEU A 201 -26.36 -10.05 3.25
C LEU A 201 -26.56 -9.79 1.76
N THR A 202 -25.54 -9.35 1.05
CA THR A 202 -25.56 -9.15 -0.41
C THR A 202 -25.92 -10.45 -1.13
N GLY A 203 -26.87 -10.37 -2.12
CA GLY A 203 -27.37 -11.51 -2.86
C GLY A 203 -28.28 -12.47 -2.06
N ARG A 204 -28.75 -12.06 -0.87
CA ARG A 204 -29.52 -12.92 0.02
C ARG A 204 -30.98 -12.52 0.07
N ARG A 205 -31.84 -13.51 0.36
CA ARG A 205 -33.21 -13.25 0.78
C ARG A 205 -33.21 -12.99 2.26
N VAL A 206 -33.65 -11.80 2.66
CA VAL A 206 -33.61 -11.32 4.04
C VAL A 206 -35.03 -11.18 4.54
N ILE A 207 -35.32 -11.77 5.70
CA ILE A 207 -36.58 -11.60 6.43
C ILE A 207 -36.24 -10.85 7.70
N LEU A 208 -36.92 -9.74 7.96
CA LEU A 208 -36.79 -8.92 9.15
C LEU A 208 -37.91 -9.28 10.13
N TRP A 209 -37.56 -9.49 11.40
CA TRP A 209 -38.50 -9.75 12.47
C TRP A 209 -38.35 -8.69 13.55
N PRO A 210 -39.26 -7.68 13.62
CA PRO A 210 -39.23 -6.67 14.66
C PRO A 210 -39.71 -7.21 16.02
N ASP A 211 -39.21 -6.62 17.10
CA ASP A 211 -39.85 -6.77 18.41
C ASP A 211 -41.25 -6.12 18.36
N ALA A 212 -42.19 -6.61 19.19
CA ALA A 212 -43.55 -6.14 19.17
C ALA A 212 -43.75 -4.80 19.91
N ASP A 213 -42.98 -3.80 19.51
CA ASP A 213 -43.10 -2.43 19.97
C ASP A 213 -42.76 -1.43 18.85
N ALA A 214 -43.05 -0.15 19.09
CA ALA A 214 -42.82 0.90 18.10
C ALA A 214 -41.34 1.14 17.81
N VAL A 215 -40.44 0.87 18.76
CA VAL A 215 -39.00 1.06 18.64
C VAL A 215 -38.41 -0.04 17.76
N GLY A 216 -38.78 -1.30 18.02
CA GLY A 216 -38.36 -2.45 17.23
C GLY A 216 -38.85 -2.37 15.78
N GLN A 217 -40.14 -1.97 15.59
CA GLN A 217 -40.67 -1.76 14.25
C GLN A 217 -39.89 -0.68 13.51
N HIS A 218 -39.67 0.48 14.12
CA HIS A 218 -38.90 1.57 13.51
C HIS A 218 -37.45 1.16 13.19
N ALA A 219 -36.78 0.41 14.09
CA ALA A 219 -35.43 -0.11 13.84
C ALA A 219 -35.38 -1.03 12.62
N MET A 220 -36.38 -1.92 12.47
CA MET A 220 -36.42 -2.83 11.32
C MET A 220 -36.82 -2.10 10.01
N ASP A 221 -37.64 -1.05 10.08
CA ASP A 221 -37.92 -0.20 8.92
C ASP A 221 -36.65 0.52 8.45
N GLN A 222 -35.88 1.11 9.37
CA GLN A 222 -34.57 1.70 9.03
C GLN A 222 -33.61 0.66 8.43
N LEU A 223 -33.57 -0.54 9.00
CA LEU A 223 -32.74 -1.61 8.49
C LEU A 223 -33.21 -2.06 7.10
N ALA A 224 -34.51 -2.16 6.86
CA ALA A 224 -35.08 -2.50 5.56
C ALA A 224 -34.64 -1.51 4.48
N GLN A 225 -34.79 -0.20 4.72
CA GLN A 225 -34.36 0.86 3.79
C GLN A 225 -32.83 0.79 3.55
N LYS A 226 -32.04 0.44 4.56
CA LYS A 226 -30.59 0.27 4.41
C LYS A 226 -30.24 -0.96 3.57
N LEU A 227 -30.90 -2.08 3.76
CA LEU A 227 -30.70 -3.32 3.03
C LEU A 227 -31.13 -3.20 1.57
N LEU A 228 -32.23 -2.50 1.28
CA LEU A 228 -32.71 -2.25 -0.07
C LEU A 228 -31.73 -1.38 -0.93
N ARG A 229 -30.82 -0.63 -0.27
CA ARG A 229 -29.73 0.07 -0.94
C ARG A 229 -28.49 -0.80 -1.21
N LEU A 230 -28.48 -2.01 -0.67
CA LEU A 230 -27.47 -3.02 -0.97
C LEU A 230 -28.03 -3.97 -2.05
N PRO A 231 -27.18 -4.65 -2.83
CA PRO A 231 -27.64 -5.61 -3.83
C PRO A 231 -28.08 -6.92 -3.15
N VAL A 232 -29.16 -6.87 -2.34
CA VAL A 232 -29.83 -8.03 -1.76
C VAL A 232 -30.84 -8.60 -2.76
N ASP A 233 -31.11 -9.92 -2.71
CA ASP A 233 -32.10 -10.53 -3.61
C ASP A 233 -33.53 -10.05 -3.27
N ARG A 234 -33.86 -10.02 -1.97
CA ARG A 234 -35.19 -9.63 -1.49
C ARG A 234 -35.18 -9.30 -0.01
N VAL A 235 -35.94 -8.28 0.39
CA VAL A 235 -36.21 -7.92 1.79
C VAL A 235 -37.71 -8.06 2.05
N GLN A 236 -38.09 -8.74 3.11
CA GLN A 236 -39.47 -8.89 3.56
C GLN A 236 -39.51 -8.72 5.08
N MET A 237 -40.68 -8.31 5.62
CA MET A 237 -40.84 -8.10 7.05
C MET A 237 -41.98 -8.97 7.56
N VAL A 238 -41.82 -9.47 8.77
CA VAL A 238 -42.90 -10.25 9.45
C VAL A 238 -43.68 -9.31 10.38
N THR A 239 -44.99 -9.37 10.35
CA THR A 239 -45.84 -8.72 11.34
C THR A 239 -45.83 -9.53 12.64
N PRO A 240 -45.39 -8.94 13.80
CA PRO A 240 -45.48 -9.64 15.10
C PRO A 240 -46.90 -10.04 15.45
N PRO A 241 -47.11 -11.04 16.34
CA PRO A 241 -48.43 -11.49 16.74
C PRO A 241 -49.27 -10.39 17.40
N ALA A 242 -50.55 -10.33 17.05
CA ALA A 242 -51.47 -9.39 17.68
C ALA A 242 -51.78 -9.80 19.14
N GLY A 243 -51.85 -8.81 20.04
CA GLY A 243 -52.23 -9.04 21.44
C GLY A 243 -51.12 -9.56 22.36
N VAL A 244 -49.87 -9.59 21.88
CA VAL A 244 -48.71 -9.90 22.74
C VAL A 244 -48.30 -8.65 23.56
N PRO A 245 -47.57 -8.82 24.68
CA PRO A 245 -47.05 -7.70 25.46
C PRO A 245 -46.13 -6.82 24.65
N GLU A 246 -46.04 -5.52 25.00
CA GLU A 246 -45.07 -4.62 24.43
C GLU A 246 -43.63 -5.14 24.63
N GLY A 247 -42.80 -5.13 23.57
CA GLY A 247 -41.44 -5.64 23.58
C GLY A 247 -41.32 -7.17 23.52
N TRP A 248 -42.40 -7.85 23.19
CA TRP A 248 -42.34 -9.30 22.93
C TRP A 248 -41.40 -9.61 21.75
N ASP A 249 -40.54 -10.58 21.96
CA ASP A 249 -39.56 -11.09 20.97
C ASP A 249 -39.69 -12.60 20.76
N LEU A 250 -38.96 -13.16 19.79
CA LEU A 250 -39.00 -14.61 19.52
C LEU A 250 -38.50 -15.49 20.67
N ALA A 251 -37.81 -14.95 21.66
CA ALA A 251 -37.43 -15.70 22.85
C ALA A 251 -38.61 -15.90 23.85
N ASP A 252 -39.66 -15.15 23.68
CA ASP A 252 -40.90 -15.31 24.46
C ASP A 252 -41.94 -16.24 23.76
N ALA A 253 -41.62 -16.66 22.51
CA ALA A 253 -42.46 -17.57 21.77
C ALA A 253 -42.40 -19.00 22.35
N THR A 254 -43.58 -19.59 22.54
CA THR A 254 -43.76 -20.99 23.00
C THR A 254 -44.07 -21.94 21.85
N TRP A 255 -43.82 -21.55 20.60
CA TRP A 255 -44.18 -22.27 19.40
C TRP A 255 -43.29 -23.51 19.15
N SER A 256 -43.87 -24.49 18.50
CA SER A 256 -43.13 -25.55 17.80
C SER A 256 -42.55 -25.02 16.49
N VAL A 257 -41.62 -25.75 15.89
CA VAL A 257 -41.01 -25.44 14.59
C VAL A 257 -42.09 -25.34 13.49
N ASP A 258 -43.09 -26.20 13.52
CA ASP A 258 -44.16 -26.19 12.51
C ASP A 258 -45.11 -25.00 12.67
N GLU A 259 -45.43 -24.61 13.90
CA GLU A 259 -46.24 -23.41 14.20
C GLU A 259 -45.51 -22.16 13.80
N ALA A 260 -44.20 -22.06 14.11
CA ALA A 260 -43.36 -20.95 13.70
C ALA A 260 -43.27 -20.84 12.17
N ALA A 261 -43.10 -21.98 11.47
CA ALA A 261 -43.06 -21.99 10.01
C ALA A 261 -44.40 -21.61 9.37
N ALA A 262 -45.51 -22.01 9.97
CA ALA A 262 -46.85 -21.60 9.52
C ALA A 262 -47.07 -20.12 9.76
N TYR A 263 -46.63 -19.58 10.93
CA TYR A 263 -46.80 -18.19 11.28
C TYR A 263 -46.06 -17.27 10.32
N ILE A 264 -44.77 -17.51 10.07
CA ILE A 264 -43.96 -16.66 9.18
C ILE A 264 -44.54 -16.65 7.76
N LYS A 265 -45.02 -17.81 7.29
CA LYS A 265 -45.65 -17.92 5.96
C LYS A 265 -46.95 -17.13 5.84
N ALA A 266 -47.74 -17.04 6.91
CA ALA A 266 -49.00 -16.31 6.93
C ALA A 266 -48.86 -14.81 7.14
N ASN A 267 -47.80 -14.35 7.81
CA ASN A 267 -47.60 -12.95 8.24
C ASN A 267 -46.41 -12.26 7.61
N LEU A 268 -45.85 -12.83 6.55
CA LEU A 268 -44.74 -12.24 5.80
C LEU A 268 -45.27 -11.20 4.81
N SER A 269 -44.67 -10.01 4.82
CA SER A 269 -45.02 -8.96 3.87
C SER A 269 -44.74 -9.34 2.41
N GLN A 270 -45.34 -8.63 1.47
CA GLN A 270 -44.82 -8.59 0.11
C GLN A 270 -43.34 -8.12 0.14
N PRO A 271 -42.54 -8.40 -0.89
CA PRO A 271 -41.19 -7.80 -0.99
C PRO A 271 -41.27 -6.28 -0.79
N LEU A 272 -40.43 -5.78 0.11
CA LEU A 272 -40.34 -4.35 0.35
C LEU A 272 -39.61 -3.71 -0.84
N GLU A 273 -40.09 -2.57 -1.25
CA GLU A 273 -39.45 -1.72 -2.24
C GLU A 273 -38.84 -0.52 -1.53
N LEU A 274 -37.80 0.08 -2.11
CA LEU A 274 -37.31 1.38 -1.65
C LEU A 274 -38.49 2.34 -1.68
N ASP A 275 -38.75 3.01 -0.58
CA ASP A 275 -39.69 4.14 -0.59
C ASP A 275 -39.28 5.02 -1.77
N PRO A 276 -40.23 5.39 -2.67
CA PRO A 276 -39.90 6.33 -3.73
C PRO A 276 -39.30 7.55 -3.04
N GLU A 277 -38.12 7.97 -3.46
CA GLU A 277 -37.61 9.29 -3.09
C GLU A 277 -38.81 10.24 -3.33
N PRO A 278 -39.19 11.08 -2.37
CA PRO A 278 -40.32 11.98 -2.55
C PRO A 278 -40.16 12.66 -3.90
N GLU A 279 -41.18 12.56 -4.77
CA GLU A 279 -41.23 13.19 -6.09
C GLU A 279 -40.69 14.59 -5.94
N GLN A 280 -39.59 14.88 -6.58
CA GLN A 280 -39.05 16.23 -6.59
C GLN A 280 -40.15 17.10 -7.21
N PRO A 281 -40.69 18.10 -6.52
CA PRO A 281 -41.55 19.06 -7.13
C PRO A 281 -40.79 19.66 -8.32
N GLU A 282 -41.47 19.82 -9.44
CA GLU A 282 -40.97 20.52 -10.64
C GLU A 282 -40.15 21.73 -10.21
N LEU A 283 -38.94 21.83 -10.74
CA LEU A 283 -37.96 22.88 -10.50
C LEU A 283 -38.58 24.28 -10.55
N GLN A 284 -39.20 24.71 -9.47
CA GLN A 284 -39.07 26.10 -9.09
C GLN A 284 -37.62 26.31 -8.66
N PRO A 285 -36.99 27.44 -8.99
CA PRO A 285 -35.61 27.68 -8.63
C PRO A 285 -35.46 27.41 -7.14
N GLU A 286 -34.77 26.28 -6.82
CA GLU A 286 -34.57 25.82 -5.46
C GLU A 286 -33.96 26.97 -4.69
N THR A 287 -34.68 27.45 -3.67
CA THR A 287 -34.07 28.05 -2.51
C THR A 287 -33.04 27.03 -2.04
N GLU A 288 -31.77 27.43 -2.06
CA GLU A 288 -30.61 26.65 -1.61
C GLU A 288 -30.96 25.87 -0.34
N PRO A 289 -30.67 24.52 -0.25
CA PRO A 289 -30.90 23.80 0.99
C PRO A 289 -30.19 24.57 2.11
N GLU A 290 -30.94 24.86 3.18
CA GLU A 290 -30.44 25.56 4.35
C GLU A 290 -29.09 24.92 4.75
N GLN A 291 -28.05 25.73 4.64
CA GLN A 291 -26.69 25.38 5.03
C GLN A 291 -26.74 24.91 6.48
N PRO A 292 -26.05 23.82 6.89
CA PRO A 292 -25.74 23.70 8.29
C PRO A 292 -25.02 25.01 8.63
N ASP A 293 -25.58 25.77 9.55
CA ASP A 293 -25.11 27.07 9.97
C ASP A 293 -23.60 27.01 10.26
N LEU A 294 -22.83 27.25 9.22
CA LEU A 294 -21.49 27.78 9.39
C LEU A 294 -21.77 29.14 10.00
N ASP A 295 -21.46 29.30 11.30
CA ASP A 295 -21.51 30.60 11.96
C ASP A 295 -21.02 31.63 10.94
N PRO A 296 -21.88 32.53 10.42
CA PRO A 296 -21.47 33.49 9.41
C PRO A 296 -20.30 34.37 9.85
N ASN A 297 -19.92 34.31 11.14
CA ASN A 297 -18.73 34.91 11.73
C ASN A 297 -17.52 33.96 11.79
N ALA A 298 -17.64 32.67 11.47
CA ALA A 298 -16.51 31.76 11.45
C ALA A 298 -15.68 31.96 10.21
N HIS A 299 -14.55 32.63 10.32
CA HIS A 299 -13.64 32.89 9.19
C HIS A 299 -12.69 31.73 8.88
N TYR A 300 -12.53 30.80 9.80
CA TYR A 300 -11.63 29.64 9.67
C TYR A 300 -12.09 28.45 10.52
N THR A 301 -11.58 27.29 10.16
CA THR A 301 -11.74 26.05 10.96
C THR A 301 -10.40 25.66 11.57
N CYS A 302 -10.35 25.47 12.89
CA CYS A 302 -9.22 24.84 13.56
C CYS A 302 -9.26 23.34 13.32
N LEU A 303 -8.18 22.76 12.80
CA LEU A 303 -8.09 21.34 12.46
C LEU A 303 -7.41 20.51 13.53
N GLY A 304 -6.61 21.15 14.43
CA GLY A 304 -5.82 20.52 15.46
C GLY A 304 -4.33 20.79 15.30
N PHE A 305 -3.49 20.00 15.99
CA PHE A 305 -2.05 20.18 16.02
C PHE A 305 -1.28 18.88 15.77
N ASP A 306 -0.02 18.98 15.32
CA ASP A 306 0.94 17.88 15.23
C ASP A 306 2.32 18.40 15.64
N GLY A 307 2.78 17.98 16.81
CA GLY A 307 4.02 18.48 17.41
C GLY A 307 4.00 19.98 17.70
N ASP A 308 4.85 20.75 17.01
CA ASP A 308 4.94 22.21 17.12
C ASP A 308 4.07 22.96 16.08
N ALA A 309 3.37 22.25 15.23
CA ALA A 309 2.56 22.81 14.15
C ALA A 309 1.07 22.78 14.47
N TYR A 310 0.39 23.85 14.14
CA TYR A 310 -1.06 24.03 14.24
C TYR A 310 -1.65 24.18 12.86
N TYR A 311 -2.82 23.58 12.61
CA TYR A 311 -3.42 23.50 11.30
C TYR A 311 -4.77 24.22 11.29
N TYR A 312 -4.95 25.06 10.28
CA TYR A 312 -6.12 25.90 10.08
C TYR A 312 -6.61 25.77 8.65
N ARG A 313 -7.91 25.94 8.45
CA ARG A 313 -8.50 26.10 7.13
C ARG A 313 -9.24 27.42 7.07
N PRO A 314 -8.63 28.51 6.55
CA PRO A 314 -9.34 29.75 6.30
C PRO A 314 -10.43 29.53 5.26
N HIS A 315 -11.65 30.02 5.50
CA HIS A 315 -12.78 29.87 4.56
C HIS A 315 -12.59 30.73 3.32
N SER A 316 -11.86 31.83 3.40
CA SER A 316 -11.53 32.70 2.27
C SER A 316 -10.69 32.01 1.21
N THR A 317 -9.70 31.22 1.61
CA THR A 317 -8.78 30.52 0.70
C THR A 317 -9.15 29.06 0.51
N GLY A 318 -9.71 28.40 1.52
CA GLY A 318 -10.02 26.97 1.51
C GLY A 318 -8.80 26.04 1.51
N GLN A 319 -7.59 26.60 1.67
CA GLN A 319 -6.33 25.85 1.77
C GLN A 319 -5.96 25.60 3.22
N VAL A 320 -5.26 24.50 3.48
CA VAL A 320 -4.75 24.23 4.83
C VAL A 320 -3.50 25.08 5.09
N LEU A 321 -3.58 25.90 6.12
CA LEU A 321 -2.46 26.70 6.62
C LEU A 321 -1.83 26.01 7.82
N ARG A 322 -0.54 25.74 7.74
CA ARG A 322 0.29 25.21 8.83
C ARG A 322 1.08 26.36 9.47
N LEU A 323 0.91 26.59 10.75
CA LEU A 323 1.66 27.57 11.52
C LEU A 323 2.42 26.87 12.66
N SER A 324 3.73 27.14 12.79
CA SER A 324 4.46 26.80 14.00
C SER A 324 4.03 27.73 15.15
N ARG A 325 4.38 27.41 16.40
CA ARG A 325 4.07 28.31 17.53
C ARG A 325 4.56 29.73 17.30
N SER A 326 5.79 29.90 16.87
CA SER A 326 6.41 31.21 16.60
C SER A 326 5.82 31.93 15.38
N ALA A 327 5.13 31.20 14.49
CA ALA A 327 4.49 31.77 13.31
C ALA A 327 3.10 32.38 13.57
N HIS A 328 2.58 32.34 14.79
CA HIS A 328 1.30 32.99 15.15
C HIS A 328 1.49 34.50 15.35
N THR A 329 1.98 35.15 14.31
CA THR A 329 2.20 36.60 14.26
C THR A 329 0.95 37.30 13.71
N SER A 330 0.84 38.61 13.95
CA SER A 330 -0.26 39.43 13.43
C SER A 330 -0.48 39.23 11.92
N THR A 331 0.58 39.20 11.14
CA THR A 331 0.54 39.00 9.68
C THR A 331 -0.11 37.67 9.30
N ASN A 332 0.25 36.58 9.97
CA ASN A 332 -0.29 35.27 9.67
C ASN A 332 -1.72 35.10 10.21
N LEU A 333 -2.03 35.72 11.36
CA LEU A 333 -3.37 35.64 11.93
C LEU A 333 -4.40 36.45 11.13
N VAL A 334 -4.02 37.56 10.53
CA VAL A 334 -4.89 38.31 9.59
C VAL A 334 -5.20 37.51 8.33
N ALA A 335 -4.37 36.54 7.95
CA ALA A 335 -4.68 35.61 6.86
C ALA A 335 -5.78 34.58 7.23
N LEU A 336 -6.03 34.34 8.52
CA LEU A 336 -7.12 33.49 8.99
C LEU A 336 -8.47 34.22 9.04
N ALA A 337 -8.47 35.47 9.52
CA ALA A 337 -9.67 36.27 9.69
C ALA A 337 -9.38 37.78 9.56
N PRO A 338 -10.37 38.61 9.19
CA PRO A 338 -10.21 40.06 9.11
C PRO A 338 -9.84 40.70 10.44
N LEU A 339 -9.22 41.88 10.41
CA LEU A 339 -8.76 42.61 11.60
C LEU A 339 -9.89 42.88 12.61
N ASP A 340 -11.10 43.18 12.09
CA ASP A 340 -12.24 43.50 12.96
C ASP A 340 -12.74 42.27 13.76
N TYR A 341 -12.61 41.09 13.20
CA TYR A 341 -12.84 39.83 13.94
C TYR A 341 -11.85 39.71 15.11
N TRP A 342 -10.55 39.99 14.87
CA TRP A 342 -9.54 39.89 15.91
C TRP A 342 -9.71 40.94 16.99
N LYS A 343 -10.20 42.14 16.63
CA LYS A 343 -10.58 43.18 17.64
C LYS A 343 -11.72 42.74 18.55
N GLN A 344 -12.68 41.94 18.04
CA GLN A 344 -13.77 41.39 18.83
C GLN A 344 -13.30 40.26 19.75
N ILE A 345 -12.41 39.38 19.27
CA ILE A 345 -11.96 38.21 20.03
C ILE A 345 -10.85 38.56 21.02
N ALA A 346 -9.92 39.44 20.66
CA ALA A 346 -8.73 39.80 21.44
C ALA A 346 -8.43 41.29 21.35
N GLY A 347 -9.45 42.13 21.52
CA GLY A 347 -9.31 43.58 21.57
C GLY A 347 -8.48 44.03 22.76
N SER A 348 -7.59 45.01 22.56
CA SER A 348 -6.83 45.65 23.65
C SER A 348 -7.48 46.94 24.08
N ASP A 349 -7.29 47.32 25.34
CA ASP A 349 -7.82 48.59 25.92
C ASP A 349 -7.38 49.85 25.14
N ARG A 350 -6.35 49.73 24.30
CA ARG A 350 -5.83 50.83 23.48
C ARG A 350 -6.43 50.87 22.08
N GLY A 351 -7.47 50.05 21.80
CA GLY A 351 -8.19 50.00 20.51
C GLY A 351 -7.51 49.18 19.42
N GLY A 352 -6.46 48.42 19.77
CA GLY A 352 -5.78 47.47 18.90
C GLY A 352 -6.19 46.00 19.12
N VAL A 353 -5.37 45.07 18.68
CA VAL A 353 -5.50 43.62 18.91
C VAL A 353 -4.36 43.15 19.79
N ASP A 354 -4.68 42.40 20.86
CA ASP A 354 -3.68 41.62 21.59
C ASP A 354 -3.41 40.31 20.85
N TRP A 355 -2.37 40.29 20.04
CA TRP A 355 -1.99 39.16 19.23
C TRP A 355 -1.53 37.95 20.07
N THR A 356 -1.06 38.20 21.30
CA THR A 356 -0.67 37.11 22.21
C THR A 356 -1.93 36.40 22.73
N GLN A 357 -2.95 37.18 23.10
CA GLN A 357 -4.24 36.64 23.51
C GLN A 357 -4.91 35.89 22.33
N ALA A 358 -4.89 36.45 21.11
CA ALA A 358 -5.43 35.82 19.92
C ALA A 358 -4.73 34.47 19.65
N ALA A 359 -3.40 34.40 19.75
CA ALA A 359 -2.65 33.16 19.59
C ALA A 359 -2.98 32.14 20.69
N ALA A 360 -3.09 32.58 21.95
CA ALA A 360 -3.46 31.71 23.08
C ALA A 360 -4.85 31.08 22.90
N THR A 361 -5.82 31.85 22.41
CA THR A 361 -7.16 31.34 22.06
C THR A 361 -7.09 30.27 20.96
N LEU A 362 -6.32 30.48 19.93
CA LEU A 362 -6.13 29.50 18.84
C LEU A 362 -5.45 28.22 19.34
N PHE A 363 -4.47 28.32 20.23
CA PHE A 363 -3.82 27.15 20.84
C PHE A 363 -4.80 26.32 21.66
N ALA A 364 -5.65 26.97 22.46
CA ALA A 364 -6.67 26.29 23.24
C ALA A 364 -7.67 25.54 22.35
N ILE A 365 -8.22 26.21 21.31
CA ILE A 365 -9.15 25.58 20.37
C ILE A 365 -8.53 24.40 19.67
N ASN A 366 -7.28 24.51 19.21
CA ASN A 366 -6.59 23.39 18.55
C ASN A 366 -6.26 22.25 19.53
N ALA A 367 -5.97 22.55 20.79
CA ALA A 367 -5.77 21.54 21.83
C ALA A 367 -7.05 20.71 22.03
N ASP A 368 -8.22 21.36 22.07
CA ASP A 368 -9.53 20.68 22.18
C ASP A 368 -9.85 19.83 20.95
N ARG A 369 -9.43 20.25 19.74
CA ARG A 369 -9.55 19.46 18.50
C ARG A 369 -8.65 18.23 18.51
N GLY A 370 -7.54 18.24 19.25
CA GLY A 370 -6.60 17.14 19.36
C GLY A 370 -5.58 17.07 18.24
N VAL A 371 -4.93 15.90 18.10
CA VAL A 371 -3.86 15.68 17.14
C VAL A 371 -4.43 15.57 15.72
N TYR A 372 -3.93 16.42 14.82
CA TYR A 372 -4.28 16.44 13.41
C TYR A 372 -3.28 15.63 12.58
N ASN A 373 -3.79 14.78 11.71
CA ASN A 373 -2.96 14.06 10.77
C ASN A 373 -2.95 14.76 9.40
N PRO A 374 -1.86 15.45 9.01
CA PRO A 374 -1.78 16.14 7.71
C PRO A 374 -1.81 15.21 6.49
N ASP A 375 -1.58 13.89 6.66
CA ASP A 375 -1.68 12.91 5.58
C ASP A 375 -3.13 12.72 5.09
N ARG A 376 -4.11 13.28 5.80
CA ARG A 376 -5.52 13.32 5.38
C ARG A 376 -5.85 14.39 4.35
N ILE A 377 -4.90 15.28 4.05
CA ILE A 377 -5.11 16.33 3.03
C ILE A 377 -5.03 15.70 1.65
N ARG A 378 -6.04 15.97 0.82
CA ARG A 378 -6.12 15.55 -0.57
C ARG A 378 -6.24 16.76 -1.49
N GLY A 379 -5.49 16.74 -2.58
CA GLY A 379 -5.54 17.69 -3.68
C GLY A 379 -6.33 17.17 -4.87
N ARG A 380 -6.03 17.73 -6.05
CA ARG A 380 -6.70 17.42 -7.32
C ARG A 380 -6.45 15.99 -7.76
N GLY A 381 -7.36 15.46 -8.58
CA GLY A 381 -7.34 14.10 -9.10
C GLY A 381 -8.51 13.26 -8.60
N ALA A 382 -8.56 12.01 -9.02
CA ALA A 382 -9.63 11.11 -8.63
C ALA A 382 -9.21 10.27 -7.42
N TRP A 383 -10.14 10.09 -6.48
CA TRP A 383 -9.93 9.43 -5.20
C TRP A 383 -10.98 8.36 -4.93
N TRP A 384 -10.55 7.32 -4.24
CA TRP A 384 -11.45 6.35 -3.63
C TRP A 384 -11.55 6.64 -2.14
N ASP A 385 -12.74 7.05 -1.68
CA ASP A 385 -13.00 7.50 -0.33
C ASP A 385 -14.25 6.83 0.23
N GLU A 386 -14.10 5.98 1.22
CA GLU A 386 -15.20 5.29 1.91
C GLU A 386 -16.20 4.61 0.96
N LYS A 387 -15.67 3.95 -0.09
CA LYS A 387 -16.43 3.30 -1.19
C LYS A 387 -17.13 4.29 -2.14
N ARG A 388 -16.77 5.55 -2.12
CA ARG A 388 -17.27 6.59 -3.06
C ARG A 388 -16.17 7.00 -4.02
N THR A 389 -16.58 7.33 -5.23
CA THR A 389 -15.73 8.00 -6.20
C THR A 389 -15.78 9.50 -5.96
N ILE A 390 -14.63 10.13 -5.78
CA ILE A 390 -14.47 11.56 -5.64
C ILE A 390 -13.50 12.05 -6.70
N LEU A 391 -13.95 12.93 -7.59
CA LEU A 391 -13.08 13.66 -8.51
C LEU A 391 -12.93 15.09 -8.00
N HIS A 392 -11.71 15.46 -7.60
CA HIS A 392 -11.37 16.78 -7.11
C HIS A 392 -10.79 17.63 -8.23
N LEU A 393 -11.50 18.69 -8.60
CA LEU A 393 -11.15 19.59 -9.71
C LEU A 393 -10.57 20.94 -9.27
N GLY A 394 -10.16 21.04 -8.00
CA GLY A 394 -9.53 22.24 -7.42
C GLY A 394 -10.51 23.11 -6.64
N ASP A 395 -11.54 23.60 -7.23
CA ASP A 395 -12.58 24.46 -6.64
C ASP A 395 -13.85 23.67 -6.24
N ARG A 396 -14.05 22.50 -6.84
CA ARG A 396 -15.21 21.64 -6.66
C ARG A 396 -14.83 20.15 -6.61
N LEU A 397 -15.70 19.37 -6.00
CA LEU A 397 -15.67 17.92 -5.99
C LEU A 397 -16.82 17.38 -6.85
N ILE A 398 -16.59 16.30 -7.56
CA ILE A 398 -17.66 15.48 -8.16
C ILE A 398 -17.73 14.20 -7.34
N VAL A 399 -18.81 14.02 -6.58
CA VAL A 399 -19.03 12.88 -5.69
C VAL A 399 -20.13 12.01 -6.26
N ASN A 400 -19.79 10.81 -6.72
CA ASN A 400 -20.73 9.92 -7.40
C ASN A 400 -21.54 10.62 -8.49
N GLY A 401 -20.88 11.48 -9.29
CA GLY A 401 -21.50 12.22 -10.39
C GLY A 401 -22.18 13.55 -10.02
N ARG A 402 -22.27 13.90 -8.72
CA ARG A 402 -22.86 15.17 -8.25
C ARG A 402 -21.77 16.18 -7.89
N THR A 403 -21.98 17.44 -8.29
CA THR A 403 -21.04 18.53 -7.98
C THR A 403 -21.22 19.04 -6.55
N HIS A 404 -20.12 19.15 -5.83
CA HIS A 404 -20.02 19.68 -4.47
C HIS A 404 -18.98 20.79 -4.42
N PRO A 405 -19.28 21.98 -3.90
CA PRO A 405 -18.25 22.99 -3.62
C PRO A 405 -17.22 22.46 -2.63
N VAL A 406 -15.92 22.66 -2.92
CA VAL A 406 -14.85 22.14 -2.06
C VAL A 406 -14.87 22.72 -0.64
N LEU A 407 -15.42 23.93 -0.48
CA LEU A 407 -15.51 24.61 0.82
C LEU A 407 -16.66 24.10 1.71
N ARG A 408 -17.66 23.45 1.15
CA ARG A 408 -18.76 22.88 1.96
C ARG A 408 -18.25 21.69 2.77
N PRO A 409 -18.69 21.57 4.02
CA PRO A 409 -18.43 20.37 4.82
C PRO A 409 -18.89 19.11 4.06
N PHE A 410 -18.03 18.11 4.05
CA PHE A 410 -18.28 16.85 3.37
C PHE A 410 -17.90 15.73 4.34
N ASP A 411 -18.80 14.78 4.54
CA ASP A 411 -18.58 13.66 5.44
C ASP A 411 -17.49 12.73 4.85
N SER A 412 -16.26 12.93 5.30
CA SER A 412 -15.07 12.21 4.87
C SER A 412 -14.02 12.22 5.98
N SER A 413 -13.28 11.11 6.07
CA SER A 413 -12.07 11.05 6.90
C SER A 413 -10.91 11.86 6.32
N TYR A 414 -11.05 12.40 5.10
CA TYR A 414 -10.05 13.22 4.41
C TYR A 414 -10.53 14.66 4.26
N LEU A 415 -9.58 15.56 4.12
CA LEU A 415 -9.84 16.97 3.85
C LEU A 415 -9.42 17.32 2.43
N TYR A 416 -10.37 17.72 1.60
CA TYR A 416 -10.15 18.21 0.25
C TYR A 416 -9.92 19.73 0.31
N GLN A 417 -8.71 20.18 -0.02
CA GLN A 417 -8.39 21.60 0.04
C GLN A 417 -8.57 22.27 -1.33
N ARG A 418 -8.94 23.55 -1.32
CA ARG A 418 -9.07 24.33 -2.56
C ARG A 418 -7.73 24.48 -3.26
N MET A 419 -7.73 24.22 -4.56
CA MET A 419 -6.54 24.29 -5.44
C MET A 419 -6.91 25.08 -6.71
N SER A 420 -5.93 25.32 -7.59
CA SER A 420 -6.21 25.85 -8.93
C SER A 420 -7.15 24.91 -9.69
N GLU A 421 -8.08 25.48 -10.39
CA GLU A 421 -9.13 24.77 -11.12
C GLU A 421 -8.57 23.88 -12.23
N LEU A 422 -9.14 22.68 -12.38
CA LEU A 422 -9.06 21.83 -13.55
C LEU A 422 -10.41 21.80 -14.24
N THR A 423 -10.41 21.77 -15.57
CA THR A 423 -11.64 21.65 -16.35
C THR A 423 -12.31 20.29 -16.11
N GLY A 424 -11.48 19.23 -16.08
CA GLY A 424 -11.92 17.84 -15.93
C GLY A 424 -12.91 17.42 -17.03
N PRO A 425 -13.77 16.43 -16.77
CA PRO A 425 -14.71 15.94 -17.79
C PRO A 425 -15.79 16.97 -18.17
N GLY A 426 -16.11 17.93 -17.29
CA GLY A 426 -17.23 18.85 -17.56
C GLY A 426 -18.56 18.12 -17.72
N ALA A 427 -19.44 18.65 -18.61
CA ALA A 427 -20.75 18.09 -18.89
C ALA A 427 -20.77 17.19 -20.16
N VAL A 428 -19.62 16.65 -20.57
CA VAL A 428 -19.55 15.78 -21.75
C VAL A 428 -20.05 14.36 -21.45
N ALA A 429 -20.69 13.73 -22.43
CA ALA A 429 -21.10 12.33 -22.32
C ALA A 429 -19.84 11.42 -22.28
N PRO A 430 -19.81 10.39 -21.41
CA PRO A 430 -18.74 9.41 -21.43
C PRO A 430 -18.60 8.71 -22.78
N LEU A 431 -17.40 8.27 -23.15
CA LEU A 431 -17.22 7.42 -24.32
C LEU A 431 -18.00 6.11 -24.14
N THR A 432 -18.66 5.68 -25.21
CA THR A 432 -19.24 4.34 -25.33
C THR A 432 -18.14 3.26 -25.45
N ASP A 433 -18.48 1.98 -25.27
CA ASP A 433 -17.53 0.88 -25.43
C ASP A 433 -16.87 0.86 -26.83
N PRO A 434 -17.61 1.01 -27.95
CA PRO A 434 -16.99 1.08 -29.29
C PRO A 434 -16.06 2.28 -29.49
N GLU A 435 -16.44 3.48 -29.01
CA GLU A 435 -15.58 4.68 -29.11
C GLU A 435 -14.30 4.53 -28.28
N ALA A 436 -14.41 3.97 -27.08
CA ALA A 436 -13.26 3.70 -26.22
C ALA A 436 -12.34 2.59 -26.82
N TYR A 437 -12.92 1.56 -27.41
CA TYR A 437 -12.17 0.50 -28.08
C TYR A 437 -11.37 1.03 -29.28
N ALA A 438 -11.93 1.94 -30.07
CA ALA A 438 -11.21 2.57 -31.17
C ALA A 438 -9.93 3.28 -30.71
N ILE A 439 -9.94 3.91 -29.52
CA ILE A 439 -8.73 4.51 -28.91
C ILE A 439 -7.67 3.46 -28.59
N CYS A 440 -8.07 2.27 -28.12
CA CYS A 440 -7.16 1.16 -27.87
C CYS A 440 -6.51 0.66 -29.19
N GLU A 441 -7.33 0.46 -30.24
CA GLU A 441 -6.83 0.00 -31.54
C GLU A 441 -5.85 0.99 -32.19
N LEU A 442 -6.06 2.31 -32.01
CA LEU A 442 -5.15 3.32 -32.57
C LEU A 442 -3.71 3.17 -32.06
N VAL A 443 -3.53 3.00 -30.75
CA VAL A 443 -2.19 2.92 -30.17
C VAL A 443 -1.52 1.58 -30.47
N GLU A 444 -2.26 0.51 -30.68
CA GLU A 444 -1.71 -0.79 -31.09
C GLU A 444 -1.11 -0.73 -32.50
N ARG A 445 -1.55 0.17 -33.36
CA ARG A 445 -1.06 0.35 -34.72
C ARG A 445 0.30 1.04 -34.83
N PHE A 446 0.83 1.64 -33.77
CA PHE A 446 2.23 2.10 -33.78
C PHE A 446 3.17 0.90 -33.91
N HIS A 447 4.34 1.13 -34.48
CA HIS A 447 5.31 0.07 -34.72
C HIS A 447 6.03 -0.35 -33.43
N TRP A 448 5.35 -1.13 -32.62
CA TRP A 448 5.91 -1.66 -31.38
C TRP A 448 6.90 -2.80 -31.63
N GLU A 449 7.99 -2.86 -30.85
CA GLU A 449 8.89 -4.01 -30.82
C GLU A 449 8.17 -5.24 -30.25
N VAL A 450 7.44 -5.04 -29.15
CA VAL A 450 6.56 -6.04 -28.55
C VAL A 450 5.11 -5.57 -28.73
N PRO A 451 4.25 -6.30 -29.42
CA PRO A 451 2.86 -5.89 -29.73
C PRO A 451 2.06 -5.49 -28.50
N ALA A 452 2.21 -6.20 -27.35
CA ALA A 452 1.54 -5.89 -26.11
C ALA A 452 1.83 -4.46 -25.58
N SER A 453 2.89 -3.78 -26.05
CA SER A 453 3.23 -2.42 -25.63
C SER A 453 2.12 -1.41 -25.91
N GLY A 454 1.42 -1.53 -27.05
CA GLY A 454 0.29 -0.66 -27.38
C GLY A 454 -0.85 -0.81 -26.37
N LEU A 455 -1.23 -2.05 -26.08
CA LEU A 455 -2.26 -2.38 -25.11
C LEU A 455 -1.90 -1.86 -23.69
N LEU A 456 -0.64 -2.01 -23.28
CA LEU A 456 -0.17 -1.52 -21.99
C LEU A 456 -0.19 0.02 -21.90
N LEU A 457 0.15 0.71 -23.00
CA LEU A 457 0.06 2.17 -23.05
C LEU A 457 -1.40 2.66 -23.02
N ALA A 458 -2.31 2.01 -23.73
CA ALA A 458 -3.73 2.27 -23.67
C ALA A 458 -4.26 2.14 -22.24
N GLY A 459 -3.86 1.07 -21.56
CA GLY A 459 -4.19 0.86 -20.15
C GLY A 459 -3.61 1.94 -19.22
N TRP A 460 -2.39 2.37 -19.46
CA TRP A 460 -1.78 3.44 -18.67
C TRP A 460 -2.51 4.77 -18.86
N VAL A 461 -2.79 5.19 -20.08
CA VAL A 461 -3.50 6.45 -20.38
C VAL A 461 -4.89 6.49 -19.72
N THR A 462 -5.57 5.36 -19.74
CA THR A 462 -6.89 5.22 -19.12
C THR A 462 -6.84 5.33 -17.61
N LEU A 463 -5.87 4.68 -16.96
CA LEU A 463 -5.74 4.66 -15.50
C LEU A 463 -5.09 5.92 -14.92
N ALA A 464 -4.29 6.62 -15.71
CA ALA A 464 -3.49 7.75 -15.24
C ALA A 464 -4.34 8.87 -14.59
N PRO A 465 -5.46 9.33 -15.16
CA PRO A 465 -6.31 10.35 -14.53
C PRO A 465 -6.96 9.92 -13.22
N ILE A 466 -7.06 8.61 -12.97
CA ILE A 466 -7.66 8.05 -11.76
C ILE A 466 -6.62 7.43 -10.81
N CYS A 467 -5.34 7.76 -10.96
CA CYS A 467 -4.23 7.14 -10.23
C CYS A 467 -4.38 7.21 -8.70
N GLY A 468 -4.99 8.27 -8.16
CA GLY A 468 -5.27 8.39 -6.72
C GLY A 468 -6.32 7.42 -6.17
N ALA A 469 -7.14 6.84 -7.05
CA ALA A 469 -8.14 5.84 -6.68
C ALA A 469 -7.64 4.40 -6.79
N LEU A 470 -6.42 4.18 -7.31
CA LEU A 470 -5.85 2.85 -7.53
C LEU A 470 -5.02 2.37 -6.33
N PRO A 471 -5.09 1.09 -5.95
CA PRO A 471 -4.26 0.51 -4.90
C PRO A 471 -2.79 0.35 -5.32
N TRP A 472 -2.55 0.07 -6.58
CA TRP A 472 -1.25 -0.01 -7.22
C TRP A 472 -1.21 0.90 -8.45
N ARG A 473 -0.11 1.64 -8.65
CA ARG A 473 0.10 2.61 -9.72
C ARG A 473 1.29 2.18 -10.57
N PRO A 474 1.04 1.42 -11.66
CA PRO A 474 2.09 1.00 -12.58
C PRO A 474 2.62 2.20 -13.36
N HIS A 475 3.91 2.19 -13.65
CA HIS A 475 4.56 3.18 -14.47
C HIS A 475 4.93 2.58 -15.83
N VAL A 476 5.14 3.44 -16.83
CA VAL A 476 5.59 3.01 -18.15
C VAL A 476 6.83 3.82 -18.56
N TRP A 477 7.70 3.19 -19.34
CA TRP A 477 8.85 3.84 -19.93
C TRP A 477 8.83 3.61 -21.44
N LEU A 478 8.56 4.70 -22.18
CA LEU A 478 8.53 4.69 -23.63
C LEU A 478 9.95 4.92 -24.18
N THR A 479 10.47 3.95 -24.93
CA THR A 479 11.78 4.05 -25.59
C THR A 479 11.64 3.97 -27.09
N ALA A 480 12.44 4.77 -27.77
CA ALA A 480 12.43 4.79 -29.23
C ALA A 480 13.70 5.41 -29.79
N ALA A 481 14.21 4.90 -30.89
CA ALA A 481 15.21 5.58 -31.68
C ALA A 481 14.66 6.89 -32.26
N ALA A 482 15.53 7.83 -32.64
CA ALA A 482 15.11 9.06 -33.27
C ALA A 482 14.29 8.79 -34.54
N GLY A 483 13.14 9.45 -34.69
CA GLY A 483 12.26 9.29 -35.85
C GLY A 483 11.31 8.06 -35.80
N SER A 484 11.23 7.31 -34.71
CA SER A 484 10.33 6.16 -34.55
C SER A 484 8.87 6.51 -34.22
N GLY A 485 8.51 7.79 -34.07
CA GLY A 485 7.14 8.22 -33.75
C GLY A 485 6.88 8.48 -32.26
N LYS A 486 7.92 8.52 -31.41
CA LYS A 486 7.79 8.80 -29.96
C LYS A 486 7.04 10.09 -29.66
N SER A 487 7.42 11.22 -30.29
CA SER A 487 6.73 12.49 -30.08
C SER A 487 5.29 12.45 -30.55
N ALA A 488 4.99 11.73 -31.63
CA ALA A 488 3.62 11.56 -32.09
C ALA A 488 2.75 10.83 -31.06
N ILE A 489 3.26 9.81 -30.39
CA ILE A 489 2.56 9.14 -29.28
C ILE A 489 2.29 10.13 -28.16
N LEU A 490 3.29 10.93 -27.75
CA LEU A 490 3.12 11.88 -26.65
C LEU A 490 2.15 13.00 -27.01
N ASP A 491 2.31 13.62 -28.18
CA ASP A 491 1.58 14.83 -28.57
C ASP A 491 0.18 14.54 -29.14
N ARG A 492 0.03 13.41 -29.85
CA ARG A 492 -1.20 13.08 -30.58
C ARG A 492 -2.09 12.03 -29.90
N TYR A 493 -1.54 11.27 -28.93
CA TYR A 493 -2.27 10.25 -28.20
C TYR A 493 -2.31 10.53 -26.70
N VAL A 494 -1.14 10.62 -26.03
CA VAL A 494 -1.08 10.71 -24.57
C VAL A 494 -1.61 12.05 -24.05
N ALA A 495 -1.06 13.17 -24.52
CA ALA A 495 -1.42 14.49 -24.02
C ALA A 495 -2.89 14.85 -24.26
N PRO A 496 -3.50 14.63 -25.45
CA PRO A 496 -4.93 14.91 -25.68
C PRO A 496 -5.84 14.05 -24.80
N LEU A 497 -5.50 12.77 -24.58
CA LEU A 497 -6.32 11.86 -23.79
C LEU A 497 -6.23 12.12 -22.28
N LEU A 498 -5.14 12.71 -21.79
CA LEU A 498 -5.03 13.17 -20.41
C LEU A 498 -5.71 14.53 -20.18
N ALA A 499 -5.98 15.28 -21.24
CA ALA A 499 -6.51 16.65 -21.17
C ALA A 499 -5.73 17.49 -20.13
N ASP A 500 -6.41 18.20 -19.23
CA ASP A 500 -5.77 18.99 -18.16
C ASP A 500 -5.51 18.20 -16.86
N MET A 501 -5.77 16.90 -16.85
CA MET A 501 -5.53 16.04 -15.69
C MET A 501 -4.14 15.36 -15.69
N GLY A 502 -3.19 15.88 -16.44
CA GLY A 502 -1.82 15.39 -16.50
C GLY A 502 -0.80 16.50 -16.29
N LEU A 503 0.31 16.20 -15.59
CA LEU A 503 1.48 17.08 -15.47
C LEU A 503 2.51 16.65 -16.51
N ILE A 504 2.66 17.45 -17.57
CA ILE A 504 3.67 17.21 -18.62
C ILE A 504 4.89 18.05 -18.30
N VAL A 505 6.05 17.38 -18.17
CA VAL A 505 7.34 18.03 -17.83
C VAL A 505 8.45 17.50 -18.73
N ALA A 506 9.53 18.27 -18.86
CA ALA A 506 10.65 17.94 -19.74
C ALA A 506 12.02 18.08 -19.05
N GLY A 507 13.02 17.51 -19.65
CA GLY A 507 14.47 17.58 -19.48
C GLY A 507 15.03 17.90 -18.08
N ASN A 508 15.09 19.16 -17.71
CA ASN A 508 15.78 19.62 -16.49
C ASN A 508 14.94 19.57 -15.21
N THR A 509 13.75 18.97 -15.24
CA THR A 509 12.89 18.84 -14.06
C THR A 509 13.56 18.00 -12.96
N THR A 510 13.48 18.48 -11.73
CA THR A 510 14.06 17.81 -10.56
C THR A 510 13.02 17.09 -9.72
N GLU A 511 13.43 16.08 -8.91
CA GLU A 511 12.58 15.42 -7.92
C GLU A 511 11.91 16.42 -6.98
N ALA A 512 12.66 17.41 -6.49
CA ALA A 512 12.14 18.42 -5.60
C ALA A 512 11.07 19.30 -6.27
N GLY A 513 11.28 19.66 -7.54
CA GLY A 513 10.30 20.41 -8.33
C GLY A 513 9.00 19.62 -8.51
N LEU A 514 9.08 18.36 -8.92
CA LEU A 514 7.92 17.49 -9.06
C LEU A 514 7.13 17.35 -7.76
N ARG A 515 7.82 17.05 -6.66
CA ARG A 515 7.22 16.88 -5.34
C ARG A 515 6.53 18.14 -4.83
N GLN A 516 7.13 19.31 -5.06
CA GLN A 516 6.56 20.60 -4.68
C GLN A 516 5.37 21.00 -5.57
N THR A 517 5.36 20.60 -6.84
CA THR A 517 4.24 20.85 -7.75
C THR A 517 3.07 19.92 -7.45
N LEU A 518 3.32 18.64 -7.25
CA LEU A 518 2.27 17.65 -6.95
C LEU A 518 1.69 17.84 -5.55
N ARG A 519 2.50 18.15 -4.55
CA ARG A 519 2.06 18.29 -3.14
C ARG A 519 1.18 17.12 -2.67
N CYS A 520 -0.15 17.36 -2.63
CA CYS A 520 -1.18 16.40 -2.25
C CYS A 520 -2.07 15.98 -3.44
N ASP A 521 -1.73 16.38 -4.65
CA ASP A 521 -2.46 16.00 -5.87
C ASP A 521 -2.18 14.53 -6.24
N ALA A 522 -3.17 13.90 -6.87
CA ALA A 522 -3.04 12.59 -7.50
C ALA A 522 -3.21 12.77 -9.02
N LEU A 523 -2.21 13.39 -9.64
CA LEU A 523 -2.14 13.63 -11.07
C LEU A 523 -1.01 12.80 -11.68
N PRO A 524 -1.18 12.23 -12.88
CA PRO A 524 -0.10 11.53 -13.57
C PRO A 524 0.98 12.50 -14.04
N VAL A 525 2.18 11.98 -14.20
CA VAL A 525 3.35 12.74 -14.69
C VAL A 525 3.83 12.12 -15.99
N VAL A 526 3.85 12.92 -17.05
CA VAL A 526 4.51 12.60 -18.33
C VAL A 526 5.83 13.34 -18.37
N PHE A 527 6.92 12.58 -18.38
CA PHE A 527 8.27 13.14 -18.37
C PHE A 527 8.93 12.85 -19.72
N ASP A 528 8.95 13.87 -20.57
CA ASP A 528 9.66 13.75 -21.85
C ASP A 528 11.14 14.08 -21.68
N GLU A 529 11.99 13.52 -22.56
CA GLU A 529 13.44 13.64 -22.52
C GLU A 529 14.05 13.16 -21.19
N ALA A 530 13.60 12.01 -20.68
CA ALA A 530 14.12 11.38 -19.47
C ALA A 530 15.54 10.80 -19.69
N GLU A 531 16.42 11.53 -20.38
CA GLU A 531 17.75 11.09 -20.72
C GLU A 531 18.75 11.30 -19.58
N SER A 532 19.80 10.50 -19.52
CA SER A 532 20.77 10.49 -18.45
C SER A 532 22.21 10.33 -18.99
N ASN A 533 22.58 11.24 -19.89
CA ASN A 533 23.87 11.19 -20.60
C ASN A 533 25.04 11.60 -19.69
N GLU A 534 24.84 12.58 -18.82
CA GLU A 534 25.85 13.08 -17.90
C GLU A 534 25.66 12.50 -16.49
N LYS A 535 26.73 12.52 -15.67
CA LYS A 535 26.66 12.02 -14.28
C LYS A 535 25.62 12.79 -13.43
N ALA A 536 25.49 14.10 -13.64
CA ALA A 536 24.49 14.91 -12.94
C ALA A 536 23.06 14.49 -13.30
N ASP A 537 22.81 14.24 -14.58
CA ASP A 537 21.53 13.75 -15.08
C ASP A 537 21.19 12.36 -14.55
N GLN A 538 22.17 11.49 -14.44
CA GLN A 538 22.01 10.17 -13.87
C GLN A 538 21.56 10.25 -12.41
N VAL A 539 22.16 11.12 -11.58
CA VAL A 539 21.77 11.32 -10.19
C VAL A 539 20.35 11.90 -10.12
N ARG A 540 20.05 12.91 -10.94
CA ARG A 540 18.72 13.52 -11.03
C ARG A 540 17.66 12.47 -11.36
N MET A 541 17.90 11.66 -12.39
CA MET A 541 16.97 10.62 -12.82
C MET A 541 16.78 9.53 -11.75
N GLN A 542 17.85 9.12 -11.06
CA GLN A 542 17.73 8.14 -9.96
C GLN A 542 16.88 8.69 -8.80
N ASN A 543 16.93 9.99 -8.51
CA ASN A 543 16.07 10.63 -7.51
C ASN A 543 14.59 10.63 -7.96
N ILE A 544 14.32 10.89 -9.25
CA ILE A 544 12.95 10.83 -9.81
C ILE A 544 12.43 9.40 -9.78
N LEU A 545 13.26 8.41 -10.13
CA LEU A 545 12.89 6.99 -10.03
C LEU A 545 12.62 6.57 -8.57
N ALA A 546 13.36 7.12 -7.61
CA ALA A 546 13.08 6.90 -6.19
C ALA A 546 11.69 7.47 -5.79
N LEU A 547 11.32 8.64 -6.33
CA LEU A 547 9.98 9.22 -6.14
C LEU A 547 8.89 8.33 -6.76
N ALA A 548 9.08 7.87 -8.00
CA ALA A 548 8.15 6.98 -8.68
C ALA A 548 7.96 5.65 -7.92
N ARG A 549 9.04 5.07 -7.36
CA ARG A 549 8.95 3.86 -6.52
C ARG A 549 8.03 4.05 -5.31
N VAL A 550 8.12 5.20 -4.64
CA VAL A 550 7.23 5.52 -3.52
C VAL A 550 5.79 5.70 -4.00
N ALA A 551 5.60 6.34 -5.15
CA ALA A 551 4.30 6.61 -5.73
C ALA A 551 3.54 5.34 -6.17
N SER A 552 4.22 4.21 -6.44
CA SER A 552 3.61 2.99 -7.00
C SER A 552 2.59 2.33 -6.08
N SER A 553 2.78 2.36 -4.77
CA SER A 553 1.96 1.59 -3.83
C SER A 553 1.13 2.48 -2.90
N GLU A 554 0.06 1.92 -2.36
CA GLU A 554 -0.79 2.57 -1.36
C GLU A 554 -0.22 2.42 0.07
N SER A 555 0.88 1.65 0.22
CA SER A 555 1.57 1.57 1.50
C SER A 555 1.90 2.99 1.97
N HIS A 556 1.60 3.31 3.22
CA HIS A 556 1.77 4.63 3.83
C HIS A 556 3.24 5.10 3.93
N ALA A 557 4.02 4.84 2.89
CA ALA A 557 5.40 5.31 2.79
C ALA A 557 5.39 6.82 2.52
N THR A 558 5.22 7.59 3.58
CA THR A 558 5.38 9.02 3.56
C THR A 558 6.85 9.36 3.33
N MET A 559 7.15 10.14 2.31
CA MET A 559 8.48 10.67 2.11
C MET A 559 8.70 11.85 3.06
N LEU A 560 9.70 11.73 3.93
CA LEU A 560 10.08 12.77 4.88
C LEU A 560 11.28 13.55 4.35
N LYS A 561 11.18 14.85 4.30
CA LYS A 561 12.30 15.74 3.97
C LYS A 561 12.47 16.82 5.05
N GLY A 562 13.65 16.89 5.63
CA GLY A 562 14.00 17.96 6.57
C GLY A 562 14.15 19.30 5.84
N SER A 563 13.70 20.39 6.47
CA SER A 563 13.97 21.76 6.03
C SER A 563 15.14 22.35 6.81
N PRO A 564 15.80 23.40 6.32
CA PRO A 564 16.88 24.07 7.05
C PRO A 564 16.46 24.61 8.44
N GLY A 565 15.15 24.77 8.69
CA GLY A 565 14.59 25.20 9.97
C GLY A 565 14.31 24.06 10.97
N GLY A 566 14.70 22.80 10.65
CA GLY A 566 14.43 21.63 11.50
C GLY A 566 13.03 21.02 11.32
N ASP A 567 12.19 21.62 10.49
CA ASP A 567 10.85 21.10 10.16
C ASP A 567 10.93 19.90 9.22
N VAL A 568 10.07 18.91 9.44
CA VAL A 568 9.91 17.78 8.54
C VAL A 568 8.69 17.98 7.66
N THR A 569 8.90 18.10 6.36
CA THR A 569 7.81 18.14 5.39
C THR A 569 7.49 16.72 4.94
N ARG A 570 6.21 16.36 5.02
CA ARG A 570 5.67 15.06 4.60
C ARG A 570 5.07 15.15 3.21
N PHE A 571 5.34 14.18 2.35
CA PHE A 571 4.80 14.12 1.00
C PHE A 571 4.25 12.72 0.73
N ASN A 572 3.01 12.66 0.29
CA ASN A 572 2.31 11.45 -0.15
C ASN A 572 2.03 11.54 -1.64
N ILE A 573 2.97 11.09 -2.45
CA ILE A 573 2.83 11.14 -3.91
C ILE A 573 2.06 9.93 -4.40
N ARG A 574 0.95 10.17 -5.10
CA ARG A 574 0.06 9.13 -5.67
C ARG A 574 -0.10 9.33 -7.17
N SER A 575 1.01 9.33 -7.88
CA SER A 575 1.06 9.61 -9.32
C SER A 575 1.48 8.37 -10.10
N MET A 576 0.97 8.21 -11.31
CA MET A 576 1.50 7.31 -12.32
C MET A 576 2.49 8.09 -13.19
N PHE A 577 3.60 7.45 -13.56
CA PHE A 577 4.65 8.08 -14.37
C PHE A 577 4.73 7.43 -15.75
N LEU A 578 4.80 8.26 -16.79
CA LEU A 578 5.25 7.89 -18.11
C LEU A 578 6.58 8.59 -18.34
N MET A 579 7.66 7.83 -18.49
CA MET A 579 8.97 8.34 -18.87
C MET A 579 9.18 8.12 -20.36
N SER A 580 9.87 9.05 -21.03
CA SER A 580 10.12 8.98 -22.46
C SER A 580 11.60 9.34 -22.74
N SER A 581 12.35 8.45 -23.39
CA SER A 581 13.77 8.64 -23.74
C SER A 581 14.22 7.76 -24.89
N ILE A 582 15.45 7.94 -25.35
CA ILE A 582 16.08 7.05 -26.34
C ILE A 582 16.47 5.73 -25.66
N ALA A 583 17.06 5.79 -24.46
CA ALA A 583 17.47 4.63 -23.68
C ALA A 583 16.96 4.72 -22.25
N THR A 584 16.67 3.58 -21.63
CA THR A 584 16.19 3.55 -20.25
C THR A 584 17.30 3.80 -19.24
N ALA A 585 16.94 4.49 -18.11
CA ALA A 585 17.81 4.64 -16.95
C ALA A 585 17.51 3.61 -15.85
N LEU A 586 16.78 2.54 -16.14
CA LEU A 586 16.33 1.49 -15.20
C LEU A 586 17.49 0.58 -14.79
N LYS A 587 18.38 1.04 -13.93
CA LYS A 587 19.57 0.29 -13.47
C LYS A 587 19.22 -0.75 -12.39
N GLN A 588 18.27 -0.45 -11.52
CA GLN A 588 17.90 -1.29 -10.37
C GLN A 588 16.76 -2.25 -10.71
N GLY A 589 16.79 -3.48 -10.19
CA GLY A 589 15.69 -4.45 -10.32
C GLY A 589 14.37 -3.92 -9.76
N ALA A 590 14.44 -3.13 -8.69
CA ALA A 590 13.28 -2.46 -8.10
C ALA A 590 12.59 -1.46 -9.04
N ASP A 591 13.32 -0.80 -9.92
CA ASP A 591 12.76 0.11 -10.93
C ASP A 591 12.14 -0.68 -12.08
N ARG A 592 12.89 -1.68 -12.61
CA ARG A 592 12.37 -2.55 -13.68
C ARG A 592 11.05 -3.23 -13.34
N SER A 593 10.86 -3.60 -12.07
CA SER A 593 9.61 -4.23 -11.62
C SER A 593 8.42 -3.27 -11.43
N ARG A 594 8.60 -1.96 -11.64
CA ARG A 594 7.56 -0.94 -11.52
C ARG A 594 7.28 -0.18 -12.81
N PHE A 595 8.18 -0.30 -13.77
CA PHE A 595 8.05 0.32 -15.08
C PHE A 595 7.86 -0.76 -16.15
N ALA A 596 6.74 -0.73 -16.87
CA ALA A 596 6.61 -1.47 -18.11
C ALA A 596 7.40 -0.72 -19.20
N GLN A 597 8.37 -1.42 -19.79
CA GLN A 597 9.22 -0.84 -20.82
C GLN A 597 8.57 -1.04 -22.20
N LEU A 598 8.17 0.04 -22.84
CA LEU A 598 7.46 0.08 -24.12
C LEU A 598 8.42 0.58 -25.21
N THR A 599 8.80 -0.27 -26.13
CA THR A 599 9.81 0.04 -27.14
C THR A 599 9.22 0.09 -28.55
N LEU A 600 9.48 1.18 -29.27
CA LEU A 600 9.16 1.30 -30.69
C LEU A 600 10.31 0.76 -31.54
N ARG A 601 9.98 0.07 -32.62
CA ARG A 601 10.93 -0.40 -33.61
C ARG A 601 11.69 0.74 -34.25
N SER A 602 12.92 0.47 -34.64
CA SER A 602 13.74 1.42 -35.40
C SER A 602 13.11 1.71 -36.76
N PRO A 603 13.07 2.99 -37.20
CA PRO A 603 12.55 3.33 -38.53
C PRO A 603 13.32 2.65 -39.69
N THR A 604 14.54 2.24 -39.43
CA THR A 604 15.39 1.54 -40.44
C THR A 604 14.96 0.10 -40.73
N GLU A 605 14.15 -0.49 -39.87
CA GLU A 605 13.64 -1.86 -40.00
C GLU A 605 12.44 -1.98 -40.94
N ILE A 606 11.85 -0.85 -41.35
CA ILE A 606 10.64 -0.79 -42.16
C ILE A 606 10.94 -0.04 -43.47
N PRO A 607 10.58 -0.58 -44.67
CA PRO A 607 10.72 0.15 -45.91
C PRO A 607 10.05 1.52 -45.89
N LYS A 608 10.72 2.54 -46.45
CA LYS A 608 10.29 3.95 -46.37
C LYS A 608 8.87 4.19 -46.87
N GLU A 609 8.53 3.56 -48.03
CA GLU A 609 7.20 3.73 -48.65
C GLU A 609 6.09 3.15 -47.79
N GLN A 610 6.32 1.96 -47.20
CA GLN A 610 5.35 1.34 -46.28
C GLN A 610 5.16 2.18 -45.03
N ARG A 611 6.24 2.72 -44.45
CA ARG A 611 6.21 3.56 -43.29
C ARG A 611 5.43 4.87 -43.52
N ILE A 612 5.63 5.52 -44.66
CA ILE A 612 4.92 6.73 -45.02
C ILE A 612 3.42 6.45 -45.16
N ALA A 613 3.04 5.45 -45.96
CA ALA A 613 1.65 5.09 -46.18
C ALA A 613 0.93 4.68 -44.88
N HIS A 614 1.63 3.92 -44.02
CA HIS A 614 1.10 3.51 -42.74
C HIS A 614 0.89 4.73 -41.83
N TRP A 615 1.88 5.65 -41.76
CA TRP A 615 1.79 6.86 -40.97
C TRP A 615 0.65 7.77 -41.43
N GLU A 616 0.50 8.01 -42.73
CA GLU A 616 -0.60 8.83 -43.29
C GLU A 616 -1.97 8.25 -42.96
N ALA A 617 -2.10 6.92 -42.93
CA ALA A 617 -3.34 6.26 -42.53
C ALA A 617 -3.58 6.44 -41.01
N LEU A 618 -2.56 6.17 -40.18
CA LEU A 618 -2.67 6.30 -38.72
C LEU A 618 -2.92 7.77 -38.32
N ASP A 619 -2.26 8.71 -38.97
CA ASP A 619 -2.39 10.16 -38.68
C ASP A 619 -3.81 10.64 -38.93
N ARG A 620 -4.44 10.25 -40.02
CA ARG A 620 -5.85 10.53 -40.32
C ARG A 620 -6.80 9.92 -39.31
N ASP A 621 -6.53 8.69 -38.88
CA ASP A 621 -7.40 8.04 -37.90
C ASP A 621 -7.21 8.61 -36.50
N LEU A 622 -6.02 9.08 -36.14
CA LEU A 622 -5.78 9.87 -34.93
C LEU A 622 -6.60 11.16 -34.94
N ASP A 623 -6.58 11.91 -36.04
CA ASP A 623 -7.41 13.12 -36.20
C ASP A 623 -8.90 12.84 -36.15
N HIS A 624 -9.33 11.69 -36.65
CA HIS A 624 -10.74 11.30 -36.67
C HIS A 624 -11.28 10.90 -35.27
N HIS A 625 -10.50 10.17 -34.49
CA HIS A 625 -10.94 9.58 -33.22
C HIS A 625 -10.54 10.38 -31.99
N ILE A 626 -9.51 11.23 -32.10
CA ILE A 626 -9.01 12.04 -30.99
C ILE A 626 -9.21 13.53 -31.29
N ASP A 627 -10.36 14.04 -30.91
CA ASP A 627 -10.71 15.45 -30.98
C ASP A 627 -10.47 16.17 -29.63
N ALA A 628 -10.82 17.45 -29.56
CA ALA A 628 -10.66 18.29 -28.39
C ALA A 628 -11.42 17.78 -27.13
N ASP A 629 -12.50 17.02 -27.32
CA ASP A 629 -13.34 16.51 -26.23
C ASP A 629 -13.08 15.04 -25.88
N THR A 630 -12.39 14.29 -26.73
CA THR A 630 -12.17 12.85 -26.57
C THR A 630 -11.51 12.54 -25.22
N GLY A 631 -10.48 13.29 -24.82
CA GLY A 631 -9.83 13.12 -23.54
C GLY A 631 -10.78 13.36 -22.35
N ARG A 632 -11.60 14.41 -22.42
CA ARG A 632 -12.62 14.74 -21.40
C ARG A 632 -13.68 13.63 -21.31
N ARG A 633 -14.14 13.10 -22.44
CA ARG A 633 -15.09 11.99 -22.53
C ARG A 633 -14.50 10.68 -22.00
N LEU A 634 -13.21 10.43 -22.27
CA LEU A 634 -12.48 9.30 -21.69
C LEU A 634 -12.37 9.41 -20.17
N ILE A 635 -12.03 10.59 -19.65
CA ILE A 635 -11.97 10.85 -18.20
C ILE A 635 -13.35 10.65 -17.57
N ALA A 636 -14.43 11.17 -18.20
CA ALA A 636 -15.80 10.95 -17.73
C ALA A 636 -16.13 9.45 -17.60
N ARG A 637 -15.82 8.67 -18.63
CA ARG A 637 -15.97 7.21 -18.62
C ARG A 637 -15.17 6.57 -17.50
N THR A 638 -13.88 6.86 -17.42
CA THR A 638 -12.97 6.21 -16.48
C THR A 638 -13.33 6.52 -15.03
N VAL A 639 -13.68 7.77 -14.72
CA VAL A 639 -14.14 8.18 -13.39
C VAL A 639 -15.45 7.47 -13.02
N GLY A 640 -16.40 7.37 -13.96
CA GLY A 640 -17.64 6.61 -13.75
C GLY A 640 -17.41 5.12 -13.50
N LEU A 641 -16.39 4.55 -14.13
CA LEU A 641 -16.02 3.14 -14.02
C LEU A 641 -15.04 2.82 -12.86
N ILE A 642 -14.63 3.76 -12.01
CA ILE A 642 -13.68 3.48 -10.90
C ILE A 642 -14.08 2.25 -10.09
N PRO A 643 -15.33 2.05 -9.64
CA PRO A 643 -15.71 0.85 -8.90
C PRO A 643 -15.48 -0.45 -9.69
N THR A 644 -15.83 -0.47 -10.99
CA THR A 644 -15.63 -1.58 -11.92
C THR A 644 -14.14 -1.83 -12.17
N ILE A 645 -13.37 -0.78 -12.48
CA ILE A 645 -11.92 -0.85 -12.73
C ILE A 645 -11.20 -1.42 -11.51
N ARG A 646 -11.55 -1.00 -10.31
CA ARG A 646 -10.95 -1.54 -9.08
C ARG A 646 -11.21 -3.04 -8.88
N GLN A 647 -12.36 -3.54 -9.33
CA GLN A 647 -12.65 -4.97 -9.34
C GLN A 647 -11.89 -5.68 -10.46
N SER A 648 -11.85 -5.12 -11.66
CA SER A 648 -11.09 -5.64 -12.80
C SER A 648 -9.59 -5.75 -12.48
N VAL A 649 -9.02 -4.75 -11.78
CA VAL A 649 -7.63 -4.81 -11.27
C VAL A 649 -7.41 -6.04 -10.40
N ARG A 650 -8.34 -6.38 -9.50
CA ARG A 650 -8.21 -7.59 -8.66
C ARG A 650 -8.22 -8.88 -9.47
N VAL A 651 -9.06 -8.96 -10.50
CA VAL A 651 -9.10 -10.12 -11.39
C VAL A 651 -7.81 -10.23 -12.19
N PHE A 652 -7.44 -9.18 -12.90
CA PHE A 652 -6.26 -9.19 -13.77
C PHE A 652 -4.96 -9.38 -12.98
N THR A 653 -4.78 -8.74 -11.82
CA THR A 653 -3.55 -8.89 -11.02
C THR A 653 -3.38 -10.33 -10.54
N ARG A 654 -4.47 -11.01 -10.14
CA ARG A 654 -4.43 -12.41 -9.74
C ARG A 654 -4.11 -13.32 -10.92
N VAL A 655 -4.84 -13.17 -12.02
CA VAL A 655 -4.67 -14.03 -13.21
C VAL A 655 -3.28 -13.81 -13.84
N ALA A 656 -2.80 -12.57 -13.89
CA ALA A 656 -1.47 -12.26 -14.40
C ALA A 656 -0.37 -12.79 -13.45
N ALA A 657 -0.58 -12.73 -12.13
CA ALA A 657 0.36 -13.31 -11.16
C ALA A 657 0.49 -14.84 -11.34
N GLU A 658 -0.62 -15.53 -11.59
CA GLU A 658 -0.62 -16.96 -11.93
C GLU A 658 0.12 -17.22 -13.25
N HIS A 659 -0.09 -16.39 -14.27
CA HIS A 659 0.55 -16.54 -15.59
C HIS A 659 2.07 -16.33 -15.55
N PHE A 660 2.52 -15.30 -14.82
CA PHE A 660 3.94 -14.93 -14.73
C PHE A 660 4.69 -15.62 -13.58
N ASP A 661 4.03 -16.42 -12.76
CA ASP A 661 4.55 -16.97 -11.49
C ASP A 661 5.22 -15.87 -10.61
N SER A 662 4.62 -14.66 -10.63
CA SER A 662 5.17 -13.48 -9.97
C SER A 662 4.07 -12.50 -9.59
N GLN A 663 3.84 -12.30 -8.28
CA GLN A 663 2.87 -11.31 -7.80
C GLN A 663 3.22 -9.90 -8.28
N ARG A 664 4.50 -9.57 -8.34
CA ARG A 664 4.96 -8.24 -8.75
C ARG A 664 4.68 -7.94 -10.23
N LEU A 665 4.87 -8.93 -11.11
CA LEU A 665 4.50 -8.81 -12.52
C LEU A 665 2.97 -8.78 -12.65
N GLY A 666 2.27 -9.57 -11.84
CA GLY A 666 0.82 -9.51 -11.74
C GLY A 666 0.31 -8.12 -11.38
N ASP A 667 0.86 -7.50 -10.35
CA ASP A 667 0.48 -6.13 -9.94
C ASP A 667 0.79 -5.11 -11.05
N GLN A 668 1.94 -5.23 -11.71
CA GLN A 668 2.39 -4.31 -12.76
C GLN A 668 1.56 -4.44 -14.03
N TYR A 669 1.58 -5.61 -14.66
CA TYR A 669 0.92 -5.82 -15.96
C TYR A 669 -0.58 -6.05 -15.81
N GLY A 670 -1.02 -6.74 -14.76
CA GLY A 670 -2.44 -6.95 -14.51
C GLY A 670 -3.20 -5.64 -14.27
N THR A 671 -2.58 -4.66 -13.58
CA THR A 671 -3.22 -3.35 -13.42
C THR A 671 -3.33 -2.63 -14.76
N LEU A 672 -2.29 -2.62 -15.61
CA LEU A 672 -2.34 -2.00 -16.94
C LEU A 672 -3.38 -2.67 -17.83
N LEU A 673 -3.45 -4.00 -17.81
CA LEU A 673 -4.45 -4.77 -18.56
C LEU A 673 -5.89 -4.48 -18.10
N ALA A 674 -6.12 -4.25 -16.79
CA ALA A 674 -7.42 -3.81 -16.31
C ALA A 674 -7.82 -2.43 -16.84
N GLY A 675 -6.84 -1.54 -17.03
CA GLY A 675 -7.05 -0.26 -17.71
C GLY A 675 -7.43 -0.43 -19.17
N ALA A 676 -6.69 -1.26 -19.91
CA ALA A 676 -6.99 -1.56 -21.31
C ALA A 676 -8.36 -2.25 -21.46
N TRP A 677 -8.70 -3.19 -20.57
CA TRP A 677 -10.02 -3.83 -20.54
C TRP A 677 -11.16 -2.83 -20.41
N SER A 678 -10.98 -1.76 -19.62
CA SER A 678 -12.02 -0.74 -19.45
C SER A 678 -12.27 0.11 -20.71
N LEU A 679 -11.37 0.04 -21.71
CA LEU A 679 -11.62 0.57 -23.06
C LEU A 679 -12.44 -0.41 -23.92
N MET A 680 -12.33 -1.71 -23.65
CA MET A 680 -13.03 -2.77 -24.40
C MET A 680 -14.43 -3.03 -23.84
N SER A 681 -14.59 -2.94 -22.53
CA SER A 681 -15.83 -3.28 -21.83
C SER A 681 -16.02 -2.45 -20.56
N SER A 682 -17.26 -2.05 -20.30
CA SER A 682 -17.68 -1.40 -19.05
C SER A 682 -17.96 -2.39 -17.91
N GLN A 683 -17.81 -3.72 -18.15
CA GLN A 683 -18.08 -4.77 -17.17
C GLN A 683 -16.79 -5.32 -16.53
N VAL A 684 -16.91 -5.90 -15.34
CA VAL A 684 -15.81 -6.61 -14.69
C VAL A 684 -15.53 -7.90 -15.46
N PRO A 685 -14.30 -8.20 -15.87
CA PRO A 685 -13.97 -9.42 -16.60
C PRO A 685 -14.14 -10.65 -15.70
N THR A 686 -14.51 -11.76 -16.32
CA THR A 686 -14.35 -13.08 -15.74
C THR A 686 -12.87 -13.52 -15.75
N ASP A 687 -12.53 -14.53 -14.98
CA ASP A 687 -11.17 -15.12 -15.00
C ASP A 687 -10.79 -15.69 -16.38
N VAL A 688 -11.79 -16.17 -17.11
CA VAL A 688 -11.59 -16.75 -18.46
C VAL A 688 -11.23 -15.64 -19.43
N GLU A 689 -11.98 -14.55 -19.49
CA GLU A 689 -11.72 -13.41 -20.35
C GLU A 689 -10.36 -12.75 -20.04
N ALA A 690 -10.02 -12.63 -18.74
CA ALA A 690 -8.72 -12.11 -18.34
C ALA A 690 -7.56 -13.02 -18.80
N ARG A 691 -7.71 -14.36 -18.70
CA ARG A 691 -6.72 -15.30 -19.20
C ARG A 691 -6.59 -15.28 -20.72
N GLU A 692 -7.70 -15.13 -21.44
CA GLU A 692 -7.70 -15.02 -22.88
C GLU A 692 -6.96 -13.78 -23.34
N LEU A 693 -7.25 -12.61 -22.76
CA LEU A 693 -6.54 -11.37 -23.11
C LEU A 693 -5.03 -11.48 -22.84
N ILE A 694 -4.63 -12.12 -21.73
CA ILE A 694 -3.21 -12.34 -21.43
C ILE A 694 -2.59 -13.29 -22.46
N LYS A 695 -3.23 -14.41 -22.77
CA LYS A 695 -2.69 -15.43 -23.71
C LYS A 695 -2.58 -14.95 -25.15
N GLN A 696 -3.37 -13.96 -25.57
CA GLN A 696 -3.31 -13.39 -26.92
C GLN A 696 -2.04 -12.59 -27.18
N ASN A 697 -1.25 -12.29 -26.14
CA ASN A 697 -0.05 -11.47 -26.23
C ASN A 697 1.20 -12.27 -25.90
N ASP A 698 2.31 -11.93 -26.55
CA ASP A 698 3.64 -12.45 -26.23
C ASP A 698 4.26 -11.65 -25.08
N TRP A 699 4.52 -12.33 -23.97
CA TRP A 699 5.07 -11.75 -22.75
C TRP A 699 6.54 -12.12 -22.51
N GLU A 700 7.14 -12.97 -23.35
CA GLU A 700 8.52 -13.42 -23.13
C GLU A 700 9.52 -12.26 -23.01
N PRO A 701 9.44 -11.19 -23.84
CA PRO A 701 10.36 -10.06 -23.70
C PRO A 701 10.21 -9.30 -22.38
N TYR A 702 8.99 -9.26 -21.82
CA TYR A 702 8.71 -8.61 -20.55
C TYR A 702 9.13 -9.46 -19.36
N SER A 703 9.00 -10.78 -19.44
CA SER A 703 9.42 -11.70 -18.38
C SER A 703 10.95 -11.79 -18.30
N GLN A 704 11.64 -11.86 -19.43
CA GLN A 704 13.11 -11.92 -19.47
C GLN A 704 13.80 -10.62 -19.03
N SER A 705 13.24 -9.45 -19.35
CA SER A 705 13.82 -8.16 -18.95
C SER A 705 13.79 -7.92 -17.44
N THR A 706 12.95 -8.65 -16.72
CA THR A 706 12.68 -8.40 -15.30
C THR A 706 13.46 -9.33 -14.37
N GLU A 707 13.92 -10.52 -14.81
CA GLU A 707 14.26 -11.63 -13.93
C GLU A 707 15.55 -12.38 -14.21
N VAL A 708 16.66 -11.70 -14.46
CA VAL A 708 17.90 -12.30 -13.99
C VAL A 708 18.05 -11.90 -12.52
N PRO A 709 17.84 -12.82 -11.56
CA PRO A 709 17.96 -12.51 -10.13
C PRO A 709 19.29 -11.82 -9.82
N ASP A 710 19.30 -10.93 -8.85
CA ASP A 710 20.50 -10.17 -8.49
C ASP A 710 21.67 -11.11 -8.14
N GLU A 711 21.41 -12.26 -7.54
CA GLU A 711 22.40 -13.30 -7.28
C GLU A 711 23.03 -13.87 -8.56
N GLN A 712 22.24 -14.11 -9.61
CA GLN A 712 22.76 -14.57 -10.89
C GLN A 712 23.55 -13.47 -11.63
N ARG A 713 23.08 -12.23 -11.56
CA ARG A 713 23.79 -11.09 -12.13
C ARG A 713 25.11 -10.83 -11.40
N CYS A 714 25.14 -11.00 -10.09
CA CYS A 714 26.33 -10.88 -9.28
C CYS A 714 27.38 -11.93 -9.67
N ILE A 715 26.99 -13.20 -9.72
CA ILE A 715 27.94 -14.26 -10.10
C ILE A 715 28.40 -14.12 -11.55
N ARG A 716 27.52 -13.78 -12.50
CA ARG A 716 27.89 -13.50 -13.88
C ARG A 716 28.91 -12.36 -13.98
N ARG A 717 28.74 -11.29 -13.20
CA ARG A 717 29.68 -10.17 -13.15
C ARG A 717 31.06 -10.62 -12.66
N ILE A 718 31.10 -11.51 -11.66
CA ILE A 718 32.36 -12.08 -11.16
C ILE A 718 32.99 -12.96 -12.24
N LEU A 719 32.26 -13.91 -12.83
CA LEU A 719 32.76 -14.85 -13.81
C LEU A 719 33.26 -14.18 -15.09
N GLN A 720 32.63 -13.10 -15.53
CA GLN A 720 33.01 -12.36 -16.74
C GLN A 720 34.18 -11.41 -16.53
N HIS A 721 34.61 -11.19 -15.26
CA HIS A 721 35.74 -10.30 -15.00
C HIS A 721 37.06 -10.89 -15.53
N GLN A 722 37.83 -10.06 -16.21
CA GLN A 722 39.12 -10.47 -16.80
C GLN A 722 40.24 -10.31 -15.77
N LEU A 723 41.03 -11.36 -15.61
CA LEU A 723 42.23 -11.39 -14.79
C LEU A 723 43.48 -11.53 -15.65
N ARG A 724 44.55 -10.88 -15.21
CA ARG A 724 45.86 -11.03 -15.77
C ARG A 724 46.51 -12.27 -15.15
N VAL A 725 46.88 -13.20 -15.94
CA VAL A 725 47.54 -14.46 -15.56
C VAL A 725 48.97 -14.43 -16.00
N GLU A 726 49.89 -14.60 -15.07
CA GLU A 726 51.32 -14.70 -15.27
C GLU A 726 51.70 -16.18 -15.41
N THR A 727 52.26 -16.56 -16.54
CA THR A 727 52.83 -17.89 -16.81
C THR A 727 54.34 -17.79 -16.93
N GLU A 728 55.08 -18.93 -16.94
CA GLU A 728 56.50 -18.92 -17.02
C GLU A 728 57.04 -18.30 -18.34
N GLU A 729 56.25 -18.33 -19.40
CA GLU A 729 56.66 -17.85 -20.73
C GLU A 729 56.08 -16.49 -21.11
N LYS A 730 54.84 -16.15 -20.61
CA LYS A 730 54.17 -14.93 -21.02
C LYS A 730 53.08 -14.54 -20.03
N THR A 731 52.56 -13.33 -20.20
CA THR A 731 51.37 -12.88 -19.51
C THR A 731 50.18 -12.95 -20.47
N CYS A 732 49.07 -13.53 -20.02
CA CYS A 732 47.83 -13.61 -20.78
C CYS A 732 46.66 -13.09 -19.96
N THR A 733 45.52 -12.81 -20.59
CA THR A 733 44.29 -12.40 -19.93
C THR A 733 43.24 -13.49 -20.09
N ARG A 734 42.56 -13.86 -19.01
CA ARG A 734 41.45 -14.82 -19.00
C ARG A 734 40.34 -14.31 -18.09
N THR A 735 39.12 -14.65 -18.40
CA THR A 735 37.99 -14.42 -17.50
C THR A 735 38.05 -15.37 -16.31
N ILE A 736 37.43 -15.00 -15.21
CA ILE A 736 37.31 -15.87 -14.02
C ILE A 736 36.60 -17.17 -14.42
N GLY A 737 35.57 -17.12 -15.27
CA GLY A 737 34.85 -18.29 -15.77
C GLY A 737 35.77 -19.25 -16.48
N GLU A 738 36.60 -18.78 -17.48
CA GLU A 738 37.60 -19.60 -18.16
C GLU A 738 38.62 -20.20 -17.20
N LEU A 739 39.08 -19.45 -16.20
CA LEU A 739 39.97 -19.95 -15.18
C LEU A 739 39.35 -21.03 -14.30
N VAL A 740 38.05 -20.93 -14.00
CA VAL A 740 37.29 -21.95 -13.25
C VAL A 740 37.24 -23.25 -14.10
N GLU A 741 36.93 -23.16 -15.37
CA GLU A 741 36.90 -24.31 -16.28
C GLU A 741 38.27 -24.97 -16.39
N ILE A 742 39.35 -24.19 -16.63
CA ILE A 742 40.73 -24.72 -16.67
C ILE A 742 41.08 -25.38 -15.31
N ALA A 743 40.70 -24.78 -14.21
CA ALA A 743 41.01 -25.34 -12.88
C ALA A 743 40.24 -26.63 -12.58
N MET A 744 39.09 -26.85 -13.18
CA MET A 744 38.26 -28.06 -13.05
C MET A 744 38.81 -29.21 -13.89
N HIS A 745 39.25 -28.93 -15.12
CA HIS A 745 39.75 -29.95 -16.05
C HIS A 745 41.23 -30.10 -15.87
N HIS A 746 41.73 -31.36 -15.81
CA HIS A 746 43.15 -31.64 -15.76
C HIS A 746 43.86 -31.38 -17.08
N GLN A 747 43.16 -30.91 -18.10
CA GLN A 747 43.74 -30.57 -19.39
C GLN A 747 44.20 -29.10 -19.39
N ALA A 748 45.48 -28.90 -19.72
CA ALA A 748 46.01 -27.54 -19.86
C ALA A 748 45.37 -26.84 -21.07
N ASP A 749 44.95 -25.57 -20.87
CA ASP A 749 44.81 -24.63 -21.96
C ASP A 749 46.19 -24.42 -22.63
N ARG A 750 46.24 -23.96 -23.90
CA ARG A 750 47.55 -23.75 -24.61
C ARG A 750 48.50 -22.84 -23.84
N ASP A 751 47.94 -21.95 -22.99
CA ASP A 751 48.67 -20.87 -22.34
C ASP A 751 48.64 -20.93 -20.81
N VAL A 752 47.69 -21.66 -20.19
CA VAL A 752 47.47 -21.65 -18.74
C VAL A 752 47.34 -23.07 -18.16
N MET A 753 48.23 -23.44 -17.26
CA MET A 753 48.14 -24.72 -16.56
C MET A 753 47.05 -24.69 -15.47
N PRO A 754 46.38 -25.83 -15.19
CA PRO A 754 45.35 -25.88 -14.13
C PRO A 754 45.82 -25.44 -12.74
N SER A 755 47.08 -25.69 -12.40
CA SER A 755 47.73 -25.24 -11.19
C SER A 755 47.86 -23.72 -11.13
N THR A 756 48.24 -23.09 -12.24
CA THR A 756 48.37 -21.65 -12.40
C THR A 756 46.97 -20.97 -12.30
N ALA A 757 45.97 -21.58 -12.95
CA ALA A 757 44.56 -21.10 -12.85
C ALA A 757 44.06 -21.12 -11.41
N ARG A 758 44.25 -22.24 -10.67
CA ARG A 758 43.88 -22.36 -9.26
C ARG A 758 44.59 -21.32 -8.38
N HIS A 759 45.90 -21.16 -8.56
CA HIS A 759 46.64 -20.17 -7.80
C HIS A 759 46.20 -18.73 -8.07
N THR A 760 45.91 -18.44 -9.36
CA THR A 760 45.37 -17.12 -9.72
C THR A 760 44.01 -16.87 -9.10
N LEU A 761 43.09 -17.83 -9.15
CA LEU A 761 41.75 -17.72 -8.53
C LEU A 761 41.87 -17.50 -7.01
N GLU A 762 42.72 -18.25 -6.29
CA GLU A 762 42.93 -18.11 -4.87
C GLU A 762 43.39 -16.72 -4.45
N ARG A 763 44.23 -16.05 -5.25
CA ARG A 763 44.66 -14.64 -5.01
C ARG A 763 43.48 -13.67 -5.03
N TYR A 764 42.40 -13.98 -5.74
CA TYR A 764 41.18 -13.17 -5.81
C TYR A 764 40.09 -13.63 -4.85
N GLY A 765 40.37 -14.58 -3.96
CA GLY A 765 39.39 -15.08 -2.98
C GLY A 765 38.41 -16.07 -3.58
N LEU A 766 38.81 -16.79 -4.62
CA LEU A 766 38.05 -17.83 -5.30
C LEU A 766 38.83 -19.15 -5.21
N MET A 767 38.15 -20.26 -4.96
CA MET A 767 38.77 -21.58 -4.91
C MET A 767 37.89 -22.59 -5.64
N VAL A 768 38.49 -23.47 -6.39
CA VAL A 768 37.79 -24.55 -7.10
C VAL A 768 38.06 -25.86 -6.37
N ASP A 769 36.98 -26.52 -5.93
CA ASP A 769 37.01 -27.86 -5.40
C ASP A 769 36.60 -28.84 -6.50
N GLN A 770 37.55 -29.65 -6.93
CA GLN A 770 37.33 -30.60 -8.02
C GLN A 770 36.54 -31.83 -7.60
N GLU A 771 36.62 -32.25 -6.34
CA GLU A 771 35.91 -33.41 -5.83
C GLU A 771 34.39 -33.16 -5.75
N THR A 772 34.02 -31.97 -5.33
CA THR A 772 32.60 -31.58 -5.22
C THR A 772 32.08 -30.76 -6.40
N ALA A 773 32.94 -30.50 -7.42
CA ALA A 773 32.67 -29.64 -8.57
C ALA A 773 32.08 -28.27 -8.16
N THR A 774 32.68 -27.62 -7.14
CA THR A 774 32.16 -26.34 -6.60
C THR A 774 33.16 -25.20 -6.74
N LEU A 775 32.62 -24.02 -7.03
CA LEU A 775 33.33 -22.76 -6.91
C LEU A 775 33.05 -22.15 -5.52
N ILE A 776 34.10 -22.00 -4.74
CA ILE A 776 34.03 -21.43 -3.40
C ILE A 776 34.42 -19.96 -3.46
N VAL A 777 33.53 -19.09 -3.04
CA VAL A 777 33.68 -17.62 -3.11
C VAL A 777 33.81 -17.05 -1.71
N SER A 778 34.89 -16.34 -1.45
CA SER A 778 35.13 -15.65 -0.17
C SER A 778 34.12 -14.51 0.08
N ASN A 779 33.60 -14.41 1.30
CA ASN A 779 32.67 -13.35 1.66
C ASN A 779 33.36 -12.01 2.00
N THR A 780 34.70 -11.99 2.11
CA THR A 780 35.46 -10.82 2.58
C THR A 780 36.66 -10.46 1.72
N ALA A 781 36.84 -11.12 0.56
CA ALA A 781 37.99 -10.85 -0.32
C ALA A 781 37.87 -9.44 -0.93
N GLU A 782 38.85 -8.59 -0.69
CA GLU A 782 38.91 -7.23 -1.24
C GLU A 782 38.92 -7.22 -2.78
N ALA A 783 39.55 -8.20 -3.41
CA ALA A 783 39.56 -8.35 -4.85
C ALA A 783 38.15 -8.50 -5.43
N ILE A 784 37.25 -9.27 -4.76
CA ILE A 784 35.85 -9.40 -5.17
C ILE A 784 35.11 -8.07 -4.96
N ALA A 785 35.38 -7.36 -3.86
CA ALA A 785 34.80 -6.05 -3.63
C ALA A 785 35.21 -5.05 -4.74
N ILE A 786 36.42 -5.12 -5.24
CA ILE A 786 36.91 -4.30 -6.37
C ILE A 786 36.18 -4.67 -7.67
N ILE A 787 36.00 -5.95 -7.95
CA ILE A 787 35.25 -6.44 -9.14
C ILE A 787 33.81 -5.96 -9.13
N LEU A 788 33.21 -5.90 -7.94
CA LEU A 788 31.83 -5.47 -7.72
C LEU A 788 31.71 -3.97 -7.39
N ARG A 789 32.80 -3.20 -7.47
CA ARG A 789 32.77 -1.75 -7.27
C ARG A 789 31.76 -1.12 -8.21
N ASP A 790 31.06 -0.11 -7.73
CA ASP A 790 29.97 0.59 -8.42
C ASP A 790 28.69 -0.26 -8.66
N THR A 791 28.58 -1.42 -8.01
CA THR A 791 27.36 -2.21 -7.94
C THR A 791 26.74 -2.14 -6.52
N GLN A 792 25.45 -2.41 -6.42
CA GLN A 792 24.76 -2.53 -5.13
C GLN A 792 25.23 -3.75 -4.30
N TRP A 793 26.05 -4.64 -4.86
CA TRP A 793 26.47 -5.89 -4.25
C TRP A 793 27.83 -5.82 -3.57
N THR A 794 28.55 -4.71 -3.67
CA THR A 794 29.94 -4.50 -3.20
C THR A 794 30.18 -4.92 -1.75
N HIS A 795 29.15 -4.86 -0.89
CA HIS A 795 29.28 -5.19 0.53
C HIS A 795 28.46 -6.41 0.98
N SER A 796 27.70 -7.03 0.07
CA SER A 796 26.71 -8.06 0.43
C SER A 796 26.71 -9.31 -0.47
N TRP A 797 27.71 -9.46 -1.36
CA TRP A 797 27.74 -10.56 -2.34
C TRP A 797 27.66 -11.96 -1.69
N GLY A 798 28.29 -12.22 -0.56
CA GLY A 798 28.24 -13.52 0.10
C GLY A 798 26.83 -13.92 0.54
N THR A 799 26.05 -12.95 1.07
CA THR A 799 24.63 -13.17 1.39
C THR A 799 23.80 -13.38 0.13
N LEU A 800 24.11 -12.62 -0.93
CA LEU A 800 23.39 -12.67 -2.18
C LEU A 800 23.63 -14.00 -2.90
N LEU A 801 24.90 -14.40 -3.08
CA LEU A 801 25.26 -15.66 -3.70
C LEU A 801 24.73 -16.90 -2.98
N SER A 802 24.52 -16.80 -1.65
CA SER A 802 23.91 -17.89 -0.89
C SER A 802 22.43 -18.16 -1.20
N ARG A 803 21.79 -17.34 -2.05
CA ARG A 803 20.42 -17.54 -2.55
C ARG A 803 20.36 -18.31 -3.85
N LEU A 804 21.52 -18.51 -4.52
CA LEU A 804 21.56 -19.32 -5.74
C LEU A 804 21.15 -20.76 -5.43
N LYS A 805 20.49 -21.39 -6.38
CA LYS A 805 20.09 -22.80 -6.27
C LYS A 805 21.34 -23.66 -6.07
N GLY A 806 21.31 -24.56 -5.09
CA GLY A 806 22.45 -25.41 -4.79
C GLY A 806 23.59 -24.72 -4.02
N ALA A 807 23.50 -23.43 -3.71
CA ALA A 807 24.53 -22.74 -2.94
C ALA A 807 24.59 -23.22 -1.49
N THR A 808 25.78 -23.44 -0.97
CA THR A 808 26.02 -23.87 0.42
C THR A 808 26.93 -22.89 1.14
N LYS A 809 26.55 -22.48 2.35
CA LYS A 809 27.40 -21.65 3.21
C LYS A 809 28.47 -22.49 3.85
N ILE A 810 29.73 -22.08 3.69
CA ILE A 810 30.88 -22.77 4.26
C ILE A 810 31.46 -21.97 5.43
N GLY A 811 31.93 -22.67 6.45
CA GLY A 811 32.64 -22.10 7.59
C GLY A 811 33.94 -21.37 7.19
N PRO A 812 34.77 -20.97 8.18
CA PRO A 812 36.03 -20.30 7.91
C PRO A 812 36.94 -21.12 7.02
N THR A 813 37.18 -20.62 5.79
CA THR A 813 38.00 -21.27 4.77
C THR A 813 39.23 -20.41 4.51
N ARG A 814 40.39 -21.02 4.36
CA ARG A 814 41.68 -20.33 4.13
C ARG A 814 41.95 -20.27 2.64
N PHE A 815 42.02 -19.09 2.10
CA PHE A 815 42.44 -18.80 0.71
C PHE A 815 43.94 -18.50 0.73
N LYS A 816 44.75 -19.43 0.27
CA LYS A 816 46.20 -19.33 0.35
C LYS A 816 46.80 -18.18 -0.42
N GLY A 817 46.22 -17.87 -1.58
CA GLY A 817 46.69 -16.81 -2.46
C GLY A 817 46.49 -15.37 -1.95
N CYS A 818 45.45 -15.11 -1.14
CA CYS A 818 45.17 -13.78 -0.57
C CYS A 818 45.43 -13.71 0.94
N GLY A 819 45.89 -14.80 1.56
CA GLY A 819 46.26 -14.83 3.00
C GLY A 819 45.10 -14.68 3.99
N THR A 820 43.86 -14.65 3.51
CA THR A 820 42.68 -14.43 4.35
C THR A 820 41.99 -15.73 4.74
N VAL A 821 41.41 -15.73 5.95
CA VAL A 821 40.46 -16.76 6.40
C VAL A 821 39.10 -16.09 6.46
N SER A 822 38.18 -16.57 5.67
CA SER A 822 36.82 -16.00 5.64
C SER A 822 35.76 -17.08 5.54
N ARG A 823 34.52 -16.76 5.99
CA ARG A 823 33.36 -17.55 5.59
C ARG A 823 33.23 -17.47 4.07
N ALA A 824 32.70 -18.49 3.46
CA ALA A 824 32.59 -18.57 2.01
C ALA A 824 31.22 -19.15 1.59
N VAL A 825 30.92 -19.02 0.31
CA VAL A 825 29.78 -19.67 -0.33
C VAL A 825 30.32 -20.62 -1.39
N ALA A 826 29.90 -21.88 -1.34
CA ALA A 826 30.17 -22.86 -2.39
C ALA A 826 28.99 -22.88 -3.37
N LEU A 827 29.30 -22.83 -4.64
CA LEU A 827 28.37 -22.80 -5.76
C LEU A 827 28.66 -23.99 -6.67
N GLN A 828 27.62 -24.72 -7.08
CA GLN A 828 27.80 -25.82 -8.04
C GLN A 828 28.18 -25.26 -9.40
N ILE A 829 29.32 -25.72 -9.95
CA ILE A 829 29.83 -25.18 -11.22
C ILE A 829 28.89 -25.52 -12.39
N GLY A 830 28.19 -26.66 -12.33
CA GLY A 830 27.25 -27.05 -13.38
C GLY A 830 25.97 -26.19 -13.42
N ASP A 831 25.71 -25.35 -12.40
CA ASP A 831 24.56 -24.44 -12.30
C ASP A 831 24.97 -22.98 -12.61
N LEU A 832 26.25 -22.67 -12.84
CA LEU A 832 26.79 -21.34 -13.12
C LEU A 832 26.87 -21.04 -14.60
#